data_c87e8939a93b02c6558afb48833127c0
#
_entry.id   c87e8939a93b02c6558afb48833127c0
#
_cell.length_a   1.000
_cell.length_b   1.000
_cell.length_c   1.000
_cell.angle_alpha   90.00
_cell.angle_beta   90.00
_cell.angle_gamma   90.00
#
_symmetry.space_group_name_H-M   'P 1'
#
loop_
_entity.id
_entity.type
_entity.pdbx_description
1 polymer ?
#
loop_
_entity_poly.entity_id
_entity_poly.type
_entity_poly.pdbx_seq_one_letter_code
_entity_poly.pdbx_strand_id
1 'polypeptide(L)'
;MSCPFFFAYFTKAWRRARECNTSVISTRATPIITYLTARDFYHEVMVATGSDCFPVYPKGTRARVLLTSVFGPYAQDDEFGSRAINPMELYHNQVTREQGSFSLRMFHRSWGLMMIQQNISAPSTLLDFPTLARFEQELTSHRYDIVGISGIIPNFGKVQEMCRRVRMLSPPSTIVVGGHVAGTPGIEDLIDADHVVRGEGIAWMRRFLGEDPATPIVHPEILSGFGVRVLGLGVPDGTRDTAATIIPSVGCPMGCNFCTTSAFFGGKGKTYHFYHSGAELFEVMQHMERSMGVRSFFVMDENFLLNRPRALQLLRLMEEHGKSWALYVFSSINAIRNYTMDELVRLGISWIWVGLESPRSSYAKLRGADTRAIVDELRCHGIKLLGSTIVGLEHHTPENIHEDLDYAISHNTDFHQFMLYTPVPGTPLYHQMNTQGRMLEEVSLADIHGQYKFNFRHAAISRDQSKELLDGAFRQDFQQNGPSLFRICHTLLQGWMRHKDHPEERVRTRFVQEARKLSTTYNAALWAMEKRLKKSNAPVSGRIRELRLEVEAEFGLMARLVRVALGPILLWTSKREDRRLAQGITYEPPTFVERHNWVEDSADGTKFKVVTLTQHGFRPALQSIAAPVAWPTEPELTVIGD
;
A
#
# COMPACT_ATOMS: atom_id res chain seq x y z
N MET A 1 47.39 -3.45 8.72
CA MET A 1 47.21 -3.60 7.26
C MET A 1 45.76 -3.23 6.94
N SER A 2 45.59 -2.04 6.42
CA SER A 2 44.31 -1.42 6.11
C SER A 2 43.75 -1.99 4.80
N CYS A 3 42.54 -2.50 4.84
CA CYS A 3 41.84 -3.03 3.68
C CYS A 3 41.00 -1.88 3.03
N PRO A 4 41.35 -1.42 1.82
CA PRO A 4 40.74 -0.21 1.21
C PRO A 4 39.36 -0.47 0.56
N PHE A 5 38.85 -1.69 0.59
CA PHE A 5 37.64 -2.05 -0.16
C PHE A 5 36.29 -1.69 0.49
N PHE A 6 36.28 -1.36 1.79
CA PHE A 6 35.01 -1.13 2.52
C PHE A 6 34.50 0.33 2.39
N PHE A 7 35.39 1.27 2.14
CA PHE A 7 35.01 2.70 2.00
C PHE A 7 34.55 3.07 0.58
N ALA A 8 34.96 2.33 -0.44
CA ALA A 8 34.63 2.61 -1.83
C ALA A 8 33.18 2.29 -2.21
N TYR A 9 32.53 1.38 -1.45
CA TYR A 9 31.11 1.01 -1.72
C TYR A 9 30.12 2.07 -1.20
N PHE A 10 30.45 2.73 -0.10
CA PHE A 10 29.61 3.78 0.48
C PHE A 10 29.69 5.11 -0.31
N THR A 11 30.85 5.44 -0.86
CA THR A 11 31.03 6.66 -1.64
C THR A 11 30.51 6.55 -3.06
N LYS A 12 30.49 5.36 -3.66
CA LYS A 12 29.89 5.15 -5.00
C LYS A 12 28.37 5.17 -4.99
N ALA A 13 27.75 4.65 -3.93
CA ALA A 13 26.30 4.72 -3.77
C ALA A 13 25.82 6.19 -3.56
N TRP A 14 26.61 6.98 -2.83
CA TRP A 14 26.28 8.38 -2.57
C TRP A 14 26.49 9.30 -3.77
N ARG A 15 27.45 9.00 -4.66
CA ARG A 15 27.63 9.72 -5.92
C ARG A 15 26.62 9.35 -7.00
N ARG A 16 26.22 8.06 -7.10
CA ARG A 16 25.17 7.65 -8.06
C ARG A 16 23.79 8.20 -7.73
N ALA A 17 23.48 8.43 -6.47
CA ALA A 17 22.22 9.04 -6.07
C ALA A 17 22.08 10.53 -6.46
N ARG A 18 23.18 11.19 -6.86
CA ARG A 18 23.16 12.57 -7.37
C ARG A 18 23.06 12.70 -8.88
N GLU A 19 23.32 11.63 -9.63
CA GLU A 19 23.44 11.70 -11.10
C GLU A 19 22.29 11.06 -11.90
N CYS A 20 21.30 10.45 -11.23
CA CYS A 20 20.15 9.84 -11.94
C CYS A 20 18.86 10.64 -11.71
N ASN A 21 18.74 11.79 -12.34
CA ASN A 21 17.53 12.61 -12.23
C ASN A 21 16.57 12.55 -13.43
N THR A 22 16.93 11.86 -14.51
CA THR A 22 16.04 11.77 -15.68
C THR A 22 16.23 10.41 -16.39
N SER A 23 15.22 9.57 -16.40
CA SER A 23 15.15 8.42 -17.28
C SER A 23 14.09 8.68 -18.35
N VAL A 24 14.49 8.64 -19.61
CA VAL A 24 13.58 8.63 -20.76
C VAL A 24 13.40 7.17 -21.17
N ILE A 25 12.21 6.63 -21.01
CA ILE A 25 11.86 5.29 -21.48
C ILE A 25 11.01 5.43 -22.73
N SER A 26 11.54 4.95 -23.86
CA SER A 26 10.81 4.86 -25.13
C SER A 26 10.29 3.43 -25.30
N THR A 27 8.99 3.25 -25.44
CA THR A 27 8.38 1.96 -25.75
C THR A 27 7.76 2.00 -27.14
N ARG A 28 8.19 1.10 -28.05
CA ARG A 28 7.52 0.86 -29.33
C ARG A 28 6.29 -0.01 -29.10
N ALA A 29 5.16 0.39 -29.64
CA ALA A 29 3.95 -0.42 -29.62
C ALA A 29 4.15 -1.65 -30.53
N THR A 30 4.16 -2.85 -29.94
CA THR A 30 4.11 -4.12 -30.66
C THR A 30 2.65 -4.55 -30.85
N PRO A 31 2.20 -5.03 -32.00
CA PRO A 31 0.82 -5.47 -32.17
C PRO A 31 0.54 -6.73 -31.33
N ILE A 32 -0.48 -6.65 -30.48
CA ILE A 32 -0.95 -7.76 -29.65
C ILE A 32 -1.98 -8.58 -30.40
N ILE A 33 -1.78 -9.87 -30.39
CA ILE A 33 -2.70 -10.89 -30.95
C ILE A 33 -3.96 -10.94 -30.12
N THR A 34 -5.09 -10.75 -30.77
CA THR A 34 -6.44 -10.67 -30.18
C THR A 34 -6.97 -12.08 -29.87
N TYR A 35 -7.36 -12.32 -28.62
CA TYR A 35 -8.29 -13.40 -28.27
C TYR A 35 -9.62 -12.80 -27.78
N LEU A 36 -10.70 -13.24 -28.46
CA LEU A 36 -12.09 -12.82 -28.27
C LEU A 36 -12.69 -13.45 -27.03
N THR A 37 -13.15 -12.66 -26.06
CA THR A 37 -14.26 -12.99 -25.09
C THR A 37 -14.76 -11.83 -24.24
N ALA A 38 -14.45 -10.58 -24.59
CA ALA A 38 -14.92 -9.42 -23.81
C ALA A 38 -16.37 -8.96 -24.09
N ARG A 39 -17.11 -9.64 -24.97
CA ARG A 39 -18.40 -9.12 -25.47
C ARG A 39 -19.59 -9.31 -24.55
N ASP A 40 -19.58 -10.32 -23.69
CA ASP A 40 -20.77 -10.68 -22.89
C ASP A 40 -20.89 -9.92 -21.56
N PHE A 41 -19.80 -9.32 -21.05
CA PHE A 41 -19.78 -8.68 -19.73
C PHE A 41 -20.34 -7.25 -19.73
N TYR A 42 -20.31 -6.55 -20.87
CA TYR A 42 -20.74 -5.15 -20.95
C TYR A 42 -22.24 -4.94 -21.12
N HIS A 43 -23.00 -5.99 -21.47
CA HIS A 43 -24.45 -5.88 -21.67
C HIS A 43 -25.26 -5.73 -20.38
N GLU A 44 -24.81 -6.28 -19.25
CA GLU A 44 -25.57 -6.21 -18.00
C GLU A 44 -25.50 -4.85 -17.27
N VAL A 45 -24.44 -4.08 -17.49
CA VAL A 45 -24.27 -2.75 -16.85
C VAL A 45 -25.13 -1.67 -17.57
N MET A 46 -25.50 -1.91 -18.83
CA MET A 46 -26.23 -0.93 -19.65
C MET A 46 -27.76 -0.94 -19.47
N VAL A 47 -28.32 -1.93 -18.74
CA VAL A 47 -29.79 -2.09 -18.65
C VAL A 47 -30.42 -1.36 -17.45
N ALA A 48 -29.63 -0.79 -16.54
CA ALA A 48 -30.14 -0.22 -15.28
C ALA A 48 -30.32 1.31 -15.28
N THR A 49 -29.90 2.05 -16.32
CA THR A 49 -30.10 3.52 -16.36
C THR A 49 -30.72 3.94 -17.68
N GLY A 50 -31.82 4.69 -17.56
CA GLY A 50 -32.51 5.30 -18.71
C GLY A 50 -31.57 6.18 -19.54
N SER A 51 -31.96 6.40 -20.77
CA SER A 51 -31.28 7.05 -21.90
C SER A 51 -30.60 8.41 -21.65
N ASP A 52 -29.64 8.48 -20.72
CA ASP A 52 -28.72 9.61 -20.64
C ASP A 52 -27.41 9.23 -21.32
N CYS A 53 -27.09 9.92 -22.41
CA CYS A 53 -25.87 9.74 -23.18
C CYS A 53 -24.67 10.00 -22.25
N PHE A 54 -23.79 9.01 -22.04
CA PHE A 54 -22.59 9.18 -21.21
C PHE A 54 -21.79 10.41 -21.70
N PRO A 55 -21.37 11.35 -20.84
CA PRO A 55 -20.68 12.55 -21.25
C PRO A 55 -19.34 12.21 -21.90
N VAL A 56 -19.13 12.68 -23.13
CA VAL A 56 -17.84 12.56 -23.84
C VAL A 56 -17.21 13.95 -23.91
N TYR A 57 -15.94 14.04 -23.50
CA TYR A 57 -15.21 15.30 -23.54
C TYR A 57 -14.99 15.77 -24.99
N PRO A 58 -15.29 17.04 -25.35
CA PRO A 58 -15.30 17.48 -26.74
C PRO A 58 -13.96 17.33 -27.50
N LYS A 59 -12.82 17.44 -26.81
CA LYS A 59 -11.50 17.24 -27.42
C LYS A 59 -11.09 15.77 -27.50
N GLY A 60 -11.81 14.86 -26.83
CA GLY A 60 -11.47 13.44 -26.79
C GLY A 60 -10.01 13.19 -26.36
N THR A 61 -9.32 12.32 -27.07
CA THR A 61 -7.90 11.97 -26.82
C THR A 61 -6.92 13.12 -27.04
N ARG A 62 -7.36 14.27 -27.59
CA ARG A 62 -6.52 15.46 -27.70
C ARG A 62 -6.56 16.34 -26.43
N ALA A 63 -7.38 16.00 -25.44
CA ALA A 63 -7.41 16.69 -24.17
C ALA A 63 -6.09 16.53 -23.40
N ARG A 64 -5.64 17.59 -22.76
CA ARG A 64 -4.49 17.53 -21.84
C ARG A 64 -5.00 17.23 -20.44
N VAL A 65 -4.56 16.11 -19.85
CA VAL A 65 -5.07 15.60 -18.59
C VAL A 65 -4.02 15.76 -17.49
N LEU A 66 -4.41 16.40 -16.38
CA LEU A 66 -3.68 16.34 -15.12
C LEU A 66 -4.36 15.29 -14.23
N LEU A 67 -3.64 14.29 -13.79
CA LEU A 67 -4.05 13.36 -12.74
C LEU A 67 -3.24 13.69 -11.49
N THR A 68 -3.89 13.84 -10.34
CA THR A 68 -3.18 14.19 -9.11
C THR A 68 -3.74 13.47 -7.90
N SER A 69 -2.85 13.03 -7.01
CA SER A 69 -3.20 12.72 -5.63
C SER A 69 -3.39 14.00 -4.84
N VAL A 70 -3.93 13.90 -3.61
CA VAL A 70 -4.07 15.09 -2.77
C VAL A 70 -2.69 15.64 -2.34
N PHE A 71 -2.63 16.95 -2.08
CA PHE A 71 -1.43 17.58 -1.55
C PHE A 71 -1.15 17.12 -0.11
N GLY A 72 0.13 17.04 0.27
CA GLY A 72 0.58 16.69 1.60
C GLY A 72 -0.12 15.46 2.21
N PRO A 73 -0.29 14.31 1.50
CA PRO A 73 -1.12 13.20 1.98
C PRO A 73 -0.57 12.55 3.25
N TYR A 74 0.71 12.75 3.55
CA TYR A 74 1.37 12.25 4.75
C TYR A 74 1.58 13.31 5.83
N ALA A 75 1.21 14.57 5.57
CA ALA A 75 1.20 15.62 6.58
C ALA A 75 0.04 15.38 7.56
N GLN A 76 0.33 15.52 8.85
CA GLN A 76 -0.65 15.26 9.91
C GLN A 76 -1.25 16.55 10.47
N ASP A 77 -0.60 17.66 10.28
CA ASP A 77 -0.85 18.91 10.97
C ASP A 77 -1.45 20.01 10.10
N ASP A 78 -1.81 19.71 8.85
CA ASP A 78 -2.51 20.68 8.03
C ASP A 78 -3.98 20.85 8.45
N GLU A 79 -4.54 22.00 8.16
CA GLU A 79 -5.90 22.37 8.52
C GLU A 79 -6.98 21.57 7.75
N PHE A 80 -6.59 20.84 6.70
CA PHE A 80 -7.47 20.13 5.78
C PHE A 80 -7.56 18.63 6.02
N GLY A 81 -6.75 18.09 6.93
CA GLY A 81 -6.67 16.67 7.23
C GLY A 81 -6.89 16.33 8.70
N SER A 82 -6.76 15.06 9.06
CA SER A 82 -6.80 14.63 10.46
C SER A 82 -5.58 15.15 11.22
N ARG A 83 -5.83 15.83 12.35
CA ARG A 83 -4.78 16.26 13.27
C ARG A 83 -4.45 15.21 14.33
N ALA A 84 -5.25 14.17 14.43
CA ALA A 84 -5.08 13.13 15.43
C ALA A 84 -4.06 12.07 14.98
N ILE A 85 -4.20 11.60 13.75
CA ILE A 85 -3.33 10.60 13.16
C ILE A 85 -3.42 10.67 11.62
N ASN A 86 -2.30 10.45 10.93
CA ASN A 86 -2.32 10.36 9.48
C ASN A 86 -2.61 8.93 9.03
N PRO A 87 -3.79 8.65 8.44
CA PRO A 87 -4.17 7.31 8.00
C PRO A 87 -3.38 6.84 6.76
N MET A 88 -2.74 7.75 6.01
CA MET A 88 -1.95 7.39 4.83
C MET A 88 -0.61 6.73 5.18
N GLU A 89 -0.10 6.93 6.39
CA GLU A 89 1.12 6.28 6.86
C GLU A 89 0.82 4.87 7.39
N LEU A 90 0.48 3.96 6.47
CA LEU A 90 -0.06 2.64 6.76
C LEU A 90 0.78 1.86 7.79
N TYR A 91 2.05 1.63 7.49
CA TYR A 91 2.87 0.76 8.35
C TYR A 91 3.13 1.38 9.72
N HIS A 92 3.40 2.68 9.80
CA HIS A 92 3.67 3.33 11.07
C HIS A 92 2.41 3.45 11.93
N ASN A 93 1.33 3.98 11.36
CA ASN A 93 0.15 4.35 12.14
C ASN A 93 -0.87 3.23 12.30
N GLN A 94 -0.91 2.28 11.35
CA GLN A 94 -1.95 1.26 11.35
C GLN A 94 -1.42 -0.15 11.66
N VAL A 95 -0.11 -0.38 11.60
CA VAL A 95 0.48 -1.73 11.74
C VAL A 95 1.56 -1.78 12.80
N THR A 96 2.46 -0.80 12.86
CA THR A 96 3.57 -0.78 13.81
C THR A 96 3.48 0.37 14.82
N ARG A 97 2.27 0.85 15.09
CA ARG A 97 2.00 1.81 16.17
C ARG A 97 2.53 1.26 17.50
N GLU A 98 2.96 2.12 18.39
CA GLU A 98 3.54 1.78 19.70
C GLU A 98 4.92 1.08 19.64
N GLN A 99 5.47 0.82 18.45
CA GLN A 99 6.80 0.22 18.32
C GLN A 99 7.95 1.24 18.31
N GLY A 100 7.65 2.55 18.33
CA GLY A 100 8.63 3.62 18.38
C GLY A 100 9.67 3.52 17.25
N SER A 101 10.96 3.50 17.59
CA SER A 101 12.05 3.37 16.60
C SER A 101 12.10 2.02 15.87
N PHE A 102 11.32 1.02 16.31
CA PHE A 102 11.19 -0.27 15.62
C PHE A 102 10.09 -0.24 14.55
N SER A 103 9.35 0.85 14.47
CA SER A 103 8.28 1.05 13.49
C SER A 103 8.83 1.03 12.07
N LEU A 104 8.14 0.35 11.18
CA LEU A 104 8.42 0.38 9.75
C LEU A 104 7.77 1.62 9.13
N ARG A 105 8.51 2.29 8.25
CA ARG A 105 7.98 3.40 7.42
C ARG A 105 8.25 3.10 5.97
N MET A 106 7.23 3.30 5.14
CA MET A 106 7.31 3.11 3.70
C MET A 106 6.18 3.89 3.04
N PHE A 107 6.45 4.47 1.89
CA PHE A 107 5.48 5.21 1.09
C PHE A 107 5.09 4.40 -0.14
N HIS A 108 3.89 4.66 -0.64
CA HIS A 108 3.37 4.05 -1.85
C HIS A 108 2.89 5.14 -2.80
N ARG A 109 3.13 4.98 -4.09
CA ARG A 109 2.58 5.87 -5.11
C ARG A 109 1.07 5.67 -5.27
N SER A 110 0.41 6.58 -5.94
CA SER A 110 -1.03 6.51 -6.24
C SER A 110 -1.30 5.53 -7.39
N TRP A 111 -1.26 4.24 -7.09
CA TRP A 111 -1.33 3.15 -8.07
C TRP A 111 -2.56 3.24 -8.99
N GLY A 112 -3.73 3.62 -8.46
CA GLY A 112 -4.94 3.81 -9.27
C GLY A 112 -4.78 4.88 -10.33
N LEU A 113 -4.11 6.00 -10.01
CA LEU A 113 -3.81 7.05 -10.97
C LEU A 113 -2.78 6.62 -12.01
N MET A 114 -1.75 5.83 -11.60
CA MET A 114 -0.80 5.24 -12.54
C MET A 114 -1.48 4.29 -13.52
N MET A 115 -2.43 3.48 -13.04
CA MET A 115 -3.24 2.60 -13.88
C MET A 115 -4.07 3.40 -14.89
N ILE A 116 -4.73 4.48 -14.48
CA ILE A 116 -5.49 5.35 -15.38
C ILE A 116 -4.55 5.98 -16.42
N GLN A 117 -3.45 6.59 -15.96
CA GLN A 117 -2.49 7.26 -16.84
C GLN A 117 -1.92 6.34 -17.91
N GLN A 118 -1.59 5.09 -17.55
CA GLN A 118 -1.07 4.10 -18.50
C GLN A 118 -2.09 3.70 -19.55
N ASN A 119 -3.38 3.77 -19.22
CA ASN A 119 -4.47 3.20 -20.00
C ASN A 119 -5.34 4.23 -20.74
N ILE A 120 -4.88 5.47 -20.88
CA ILE A 120 -5.48 6.51 -21.72
C ILE A 120 -4.51 6.95 -22.80
N SER A 121 -5.02 7.34 -23.97
CA SER A 121 -4.22 7.84 -25.09
C SER A 121 -3.98 9.34 -25.04
N ALA A 122 -4.72 10.07 -24.22
CA ALA A 122 -4.58 11.51 -24.06
C ALA A 122 -3.21 11.87 -23.43
N PRO A 123 -2.55 12.97 -23.87
CA PRO A 123 -1.38 13.50 -23.18
C PRO A 123 -1.70 13.79 -21.72
N SER A 124 -0.92 13.22 -20.81
CA SER A 124 -1.25 13.27 -19.38
C SER A 124 -0.05 13.54 -18.50
N THR A 125 -0.31 14.22 -17.40
CA THR A 125 0.63 14.43 -16.31
C THR A 125 0.07 13.78 -15.04
N LEU A 126 0.85 12.94 -14.37
CA LEU A 126 0.58 12.48 -13.03
C LEU A 126 1.43 13.30 -12.05
N LEU A 127 0.76 14.05 -11.18
CA LEU A 127 1.36 14.80 -10.10
C LEU A 127 1.06 14.09 -8.78
N ASP A 128 2.05 13.40 -8.23
CA ASP A 128 1.87 12.53 -7.07
C ASP A 128 2.59 13.10 -5.85
N PHE A 129 1.90 13.20 -4.71
CA PHE A 129 2.35 13.81 -3.46
C PHE A 129 2.80 15.28 -3.60
N PRO A 130 2.05 16.16 -4.28
CA PRO A 130 2.45 17.55 -4.37
C PRO A 130 2.38 18.25 -3.01
N THR A 131 3.18 19.30 -2.84
CA THR A 131 2.82 20.37 -1.90
C THR A 131 1.70 21.21 -2.51
N LEU A 132 0.94 21.96 -1.71
CA LEU A 132 -0.10 22.84 -2.25
C LEU A 132 0.49 23.86 -3.24
N ALA A 133 1.64 24.45 -2.90
CA ALA A 133 2.36 25.38 -3.76
C ALA A 133 2.80 24.73 -5.10
N ARG A 134 3.25 23.46 -5.07
CA ARG A 134 3.61 22.74 -6.29
C ARG A 134 2.40 22.43 -7.17
N PHE A 135 1.27 22.08 -6.56
CA PHE A 135 0.01 21.92 -7.28
C PHE A 135 -0.43 23.22 -7.99
N GLU A 136 -0.38 24.34 -7.27
CA GLU A 136 -0.68 25.67 -7.84
C GLU A 136 0.29 26.06 -8.96
N GLN A 137 1.58 25.82 -8.77
CA GLN A 137 2.60 26.04 -9.80
C GLN A 137 2.31 25.20 -11.06
N GLU A 138 1.92 23.94 -10.92
CA GLU A 138 1.59 23.08 -12.04
C GLU A 138 0.38 23.61 -12.83
N LEU A 139 -0.68 24.07 -12.14
CA LEU A 139 -1.87 24.66 -12.75
C LEU A 139 -1.59 25.97 -13.48
N THR A 140 -0.68 26.80 -12.95
CA THR A 140 -0.37 28.11 -13.55
C THR A 140 0.64 28.02 -14.69
N SER A 141 1.57 27.05 -14.61
CA SER A 141 2.62 26.87 -15.64
C SER A 141 2.17 26.06 -16.84
N HIS A 142 1.10 25.27 -16.70
CA HIS A 142 0.60 24.39 -17.75
C HIS A 142 -0.91 24.53 -17.88
N ARG A 143 -1.41 24.40 -19.13
CA ARG A 143 -2.85 24.40 -19.40
C ARG A 143 -3.34 22.94 -19.48
N TYR A 144 -4.33 22.63 -18.67
CA TYR A 144 -5.00 21.34 -18.66
C TYR A 144 -6.47 21.49 -19.03
N ASP A 145 -6.99 20.57 -19.82
CA ASP A 145 -8.40 20.49 -20.19
C ASP A 145 -9.20 19.76 -19.12
N ILE A 146 -8.57 18.75 -18.51
CA ILE A 146 -9.17 17.91 -17.46
C ILE A 146 -8.19 17.84 -16.28
N VAL A 147 -8.69 18.04 -15.05
CA VAL A 147 -7.96 17.85 -13.80
C VAL A 147 -8.65 16.76 -12.99
N GLY A 148 -8.04 15.58 -12.94
CA GLY A 148 -8.50 14.43 -12.17
C GLY A 148 -7.84 14.39 -10.79
N ILE A 149 -8.64 14.49 -9.72
CA ILE A 149 -8.18 14.47 -8.32
C ILE A 149 -8.63 13.16 -7.69
N SER A 150 -7.70 12.42 -7.09
CA SER A 150 -8.01 11.18 -6.37
C SER A 150 -7.72 11.33 -4.87
N GLY A 151 -8.68 10.92 -4.04
CA GLY A 151 -8.56 10.95 -2.59
C GLY A 151 -9.26 9.79 -1.90
N ILE A 152 -8.93 9.61 -0.62
CA ILE A 152 -9.68 8.77 0.32
C ILE A 152 -10.57 9.68 1.19
N ILE A 153 -11.55 9.12 1.87
CA ILE A 153 -12.50 9.89 2.68
C ILE A 153 -11.80 10.82 3.70
N PRO A 154 -10.76 10.38 4.46
CA PRO A 154 -10.03 11.27 5.36
C PRO A 154 -9.34 12.47 4.67
N ASN A 155 -9.17 12.43 3.37
CA ASN A 155 -8.59 13.53 2.60
C ASN A 155 -9.64 14.46 1.98
N PHE A 156 -10.91 14.35 2.40
CA PHE A 156 -12.01 15.14 1.85
C PHE A 156 -11.73 16.66 1.82
N GLY A 157 -11.26 17.23 2.93
CA GLY A 157 -10.95 18.66 2.99
C GLY A 157 -9.85 19.09 2.01
N LYS A 158 -8.85 18.20 1.76
CA LYS A 158 -7.83 18.45 0.74
C LYS A 158 -8.38 18.40 -0.67
N VAL A 159 -9.28 17.46 -0.96
CA VAL A 159 -9.95 17.39 -2.27
C VAL A 159 -10.80 18.66 -2.49
N GLN A 160 -11.54 19.09 -1.48
CA GLN A 160 -12.34 20.31 -1.54
C GLN A 160 -11.48 21.55 -1.84
N GLU A 161 -10.36 21.70 -1.12
CA GLU A 161 -9.42 22.80 -1.35
C GLU A 161 -8.77 22.73 -2.74
N MET A 162 -8.42 21.55 -3.23
CA MET A 162 -7.86 21.38 -4.57
C MET A 162 -8.88 21.76 -5.65
N CYS A 163 -10.14 21.38 -5.55
CA CYS A 163 -11.20 21.81 -6.46
C CYS A 163 -11.29 23.34 -6.50
N ARG A 164 -11.32 23.98 -5.32
CA ARG A 164 -11.33 25.44 -5.21
C ARG A 164 -10.14 26.11 -5.90
N ARG A 165 -8.92 25.53 -5.76
CA ARG A 165 -7.70 26.05 -6.43
C ARG A 165 -7.78 25.89 -7.93
N VAL A 166 -8.30 24.78 -8.43
CA VAL A 166 -8.48 24.60 -9.89
C VAL A 166 -9.43 25.65 -10.44
N ARG A 167 -10.57 25.89 -9.80
CA ARG A 167 -11.51 26.96 -10.24
C ARG A 167 -10.87 28.33 -10.28
N MET A 168 -9.99 28.63 -9.32
CA MET A 168 -9.31 29.95 -9.25
C MET A 168 -8.18 30.08 -10.29
N LEU A 169 -7.36 29.04 -10.47
CA LEU A 169 -6.10 29.14 -11.22
C LEU A 169 -6.22 28.60 -12.66
N SER A 170 -7.18 27.73 -12.92
CA SER A 170 -7.45 27.13 -14.23
C SER A 170 -8.95 26.99 -14.48
N PRO A 171 -9.73 28.11 -14.51
CA PRO A 171 -11.20 28.09 -14.61
C PRO A 171 -11.75 27.26 -15.78
N PRO A 172 -11.09 27.15 -16.95
CA PRO A 172 -11.59 26.36 -18.07
C PRO A 172 -11.46 24.85 -17.90
N SER A 173 -10.73 24.39 -16.88
CA SER A 173 -10.49 22.95 -16.69
C SER A 173 -11.73 22.26 -16.13
N THR A 174 -12.06 21.11 -16.71
CA THR A 174 -13.07 20.20 -16.16
C THR A 174 -12.48 19.44 -14.99
N ILE A 175 -13.12 19.49 -13.82
CA ILE A 175 -12.69 18.83 -12.59
C ILE A 175 -13.38 17.48 -12.47
N VAL A 176 -12.58 16.42 -12.35
CA VAL A 176 -13.05 15.05 -12.14
C VAL A 176 -12.52 14.55 -10.79
N VAL A 177 -13.40 14.16 -9.86
CA VAL A 177 -13.02 13.63 -8.55
C VAL A 177 -13.30 12.14 -8.52
N GLY A 178 -12.29 11.36 -8.12
CA GLY A 178 -12.35 9.91 -7.99
C GLY A 178 -11.69 9.39 -6.72
N GLY A 179 -11.53 8.07 -6.62
CA GLY A 179 -11.04 7.38 -5.43
C GLY A 179 -12.14 7.22 -4.38
N HIS A 180 -11.81 6.64 -3.23
CA HIS A 180 -12.82 6.28 -2.20
C HIS A 180 -13.59 7.49 -1.65
N VAL A 181 -13.04 8.70 -1.73
CA VAL A 181 -13.76 9.93 -1.36
C VAL A 181 -15.03 10.11 -2.15
N ALA A 182 -15.05 9.70 -3.42
CA ALA A 182 -16.23 9.76 -4.28
C ALA A 182 -17.40 8.89 -3.78
N GLY A 183 -17.15 7.93 -2.91
CA GLY A 183 -18.16 7.11 -2.25
C GLY A 183 -18.92 7.83 -1.13
N THR A 184 -18.52 9.04 -0.74
CA THR A 184 -19.21 9.83 0.28
C THR A 184 -20.60 10.23 -0.21
N PRO A 185 -21.67 9.90 0.52
CA PRO A 185 -23.03 10.31 0.13
C PRO A 185 -23.16 11.84 0.04
N GLY A 186 -23.77 12.33 -1.06
CA GLY A 186 -23.99 13.76 -1.27
C GLY A 186 -22.72 14.58 -1.53
N ILE A 187 -21.62 13.92 -1.89
CA ILE A 187 -20.35 14.63 -2.16
C ILE A 187 -20.46 15.66 -3.26
N GLU A 188 -21.37 15.47 -4.23
CA GLU A 188 -21.63 16.40 -5.32
C GLU A 188 -22.03 17.79 -4.84
N ASP A 189 -22.72 17.88 -3.70
CA ASP A 189 -23.14 19.13 -3.07
C ASP A 189 -22.05 19.74 -2.17
N LEU A 190 -21.01 18.97 -1.86
CA LEU A 190 -19.96 19.36 -0.91
C LEU A 190 -18.67 19.82 -1.57
N ILE A 191 -18.47 19.51 -2.85
CA ILE A 191 -17.26 19.87 -3.61
C ILE A 191 -17.63 20.50 -4.96
N ASP A 192 -16.82 21.44 -5.43
CA ASP A 192 -17.00 22.06 -6.75
C ASP A 192 -16.28 21.24 -7.84
N ALA A 193 -16.84 20.07 -8.17
CA ALA A 193 -16.35 19.19 -9.23
C ALA A 193 -17.41 19.04 -10.32
N ASP A 194 -16.97 18.93 -11.59
CA ASP A 194 -17.89 18.72 -12.73
C ASP A 194 -18.35 17.26 -12.80
N HIS A 195 -17.47 16.33 -12.39
CA HIS A 195 -17.78 14.89 -12.36
C HIS A 195 -17.24 14.23 -11.11
N VAL A 196 -18.07 13.37 -10.49
CA VAL A 196 -17.70 12.49 -9.39
C VAL A 196 -17.76 11.04 -9.88
N VAL A 197 -16.61 10.36 -9.86
CA VAL A 197 -16.45 9.02 -10.44
C VAL A 197 -16.39 7.96 -9.34
N ARG A 198 -17.39 7.08 -9.33
CA ARG A 198 -17.49 5.93 -8.43
C ARG A 198 -17.14 4.65 -9.16
N GLY A 199 -16.45 3.74 -8.49
CA GLY A 199 -16.07 2.45 -9.05
C GLY A 199 -14.78 2.48 -9.88
N GLU A 200 -14.76 1.78 -11.01
CA GLU A 200 -13.58 1.57 -11.82
C GLU A 200 -13.30 2.80 -12.73
N GLY A 201 -12.16 3.42 -12.53
CA GLY A 201 -11.83 4.72 -13.15
C GLY A 201 -11.23 4.63 -14.55
N ILE A 202 -10.66 3.50 -14.97
CA ILE A 202 -10.00 3.38 -16.29
C ILE A 202 -11.07 3.39 -17.40
N ALA A 203 -12.06 2.51 -17.28
CA ALA A 203 -13.14 2.43 -18.24
C ALA A 203 -13.95 3.74 -18.29
N TRP A 204 -14.15 4.38 -17.12
CA TRP A 204 -14.80 5.67 -17.04
C TRP A 204 -14.03 6.74 -17.82
N MET A 205 -12.72 6.88 -17.57
CA MET A 205 -11.88 7.90 -18.21
C MET A 205 -11.75 7.66 -19.72
N ARG A 206 -11.61 6.38 -20.15
CA ARG A 206 -11.61 6.03 -21.58
C ARG A 206 -12.90 6.49 -22.26
N ARG A 207 -14.08 6.14 -21.70
CA ARG A 207 -15.36 6.61 -22.25
C ARG A 207 -15.44 8.14 -22.31
N PHE A 208 -15.00 8.81 -21.25
CA PHE A 208 -15.00 10.26 -21.17
C PHE A 208 -14.11 10.88 -22.25
N LEU A 209 -13.01 10.25 -22.62
CA LEU A 209 -12.13 10.65 -23.71
C LEU A 209 -12.56 10.11 -25.09
N GLY A 210 -13.69 9.42 -25.19
CA GLY A 210 -14.17 8.83 -26.44
C GLY A 210 -13.38 7.60 -26.92
N GLU A 211 -12.66 6.94 -25.98
CA GLU A 211 -11.92 5.71 -26.23
C GLU A 211 -12.79 4.48 -25.89
N ASP A 212 -12.45 3.33 -26.49
CA ASP A 212 -13.12 2.06 -26.15
C ASP A 212 -12.75 1.59 -24.73
N PRO A 213 -13.74 1.55 -23.81
CA PRO A 213 -13.51 1.09 -22.44
C PRO A 213 -13.10 -0.38 -22.36
N ALA A 214 -13.39 -1.19 -23.38
CA ALA A 214 -13.07 -2.61 -23.43
C ALA A 214 -11.64 -2.90 -23.91
N THR A 215 -10.87 -1.89 -24.30
CA THR A 215 -9.48 -2.07 -24.67
C THR A 215 -8.71 -2.79 -23.55
N PRO A 216 -7.90 -3.81 -23.84
CA PRO A 216 -7.11 -4.54 -22.85
C PRO A 216 -6.31 -3.59 -21.93
N ILE A 217 -6.21 -3.97 -20.66
CA ILE A 217 -5.47 -3.20 -19.67
C ILE A 217 -3.97 -3.46 -19.83
N VAL A 218 -3.21 -2.38 -19.94
CA VAL A 218 -1.74 -2.40 -19.88
C VAL A 218 -1.32 -2.03 -18.47
N HIS A 219 -0.60 -2.92 -17.79
CA HIS A 219 -0.12 -2.67 -16.43
C HIS A 219 1.10 -1.75 -16.45
N PRO A 220 1.12 -0.63 -15.69
CA PRO A 220 2.33 0.18 -15.54
C PRO A 220 3.37 -0.54 -14.67
N GLU A 221 4.63 -0.17 -14.82
CA GLU A 221 5.71 -0.65 -13.95
C GLU A 221 5.66 0.08 -12.61
N ILE A 222 5.26 -0.64 -11.56
CA ILE A 222 5.04 -0.07 -10.22
C ILE A 222 5.94 -0.77 -9.22
N LEU A 223 6.83 -0.01 -8.54
CA LEU A 223 7.47 -0.48 -7.31
C LEU A 223 6.48 -0.43 -6.14
N SER A 224 6.43 -1.49 -5.33
CA SER A 224 5.45 -1.64 -4.25
C SER A 224 5.62 -0.61 -3.13
N GLY A 225 6.83 -0.06 -2.95
CA GLY A 225 7.10 0.96 -1.95
C GLY A 225 8.45 1.63 -2.15
N PHE A 226 8.61 2.80 -1.55
CA PHE A 226 9.84 3.59 -1.58
C PHE A 226 10.04 4.32 -0.24
N GLY A 227 11.24 4.89 -0.03
CA GLY A 227 11.57 5.61 1.20
C GLY A 227 11.52 4.75 2.45
N VAL A 228 11.85 3.47 2.33
CA VAL A 228 11.80 2.50 3.45
C VAL A 228 12.76 2.90 4.55
N ARG A 229 12.26 2.90 5.81
CA ARG A 229 13.06 3.16 7.01
C ARG A 229 12.86 2.07 8.04
N VAL A 230 13.98 1.59 8.56
CA VAL A 230 14.03 0.56 9.62
C VAL A 230 15.04 1.01 10.67
N LEU A 231 14.63 1.04 11.94
CA LEU A 231 15.47 1.51 13.05
C LEU A 231 16.07 2.92 12.80
N GLY A 232 15.33 3.78 12.12
CA GLY A 232 15.76 5.12 11.74
C GLY A 232 16.77 5.20 10.59
N LEU A 233 17.20 4.06 10.04
CA LEU A 233 18.06 4.00 8.87
C LEU A 233 17.21 3.94 7.59
N GLY A 234 17.44 4.88 6.68
CA GLY A 234 16.88 4.82 5.33
C GLY A 234 17.51 3.69 4.52
N VAL A 235 16.68 2.86 3.92
CA VAL A 235 17.11 1.82 2.98
C VAL A 235 17.10 2.42 1.58
N PRO A 236 18.19 2.32 0.80
CA PRO A 236 18.18 2.79 -0.58
C PRO A 236 17.07 2.13 -1.40
N ASP A 237 16.33 2.94 -2.15
CA ASP A 237 15.35 2.44 -3.10
C ASP A 237 16.06 1.69 -4.24
N GLY A 238 15.52 0.53 -4.63
CA GLY A 238 16.07 -0.26 -5.71
C GLY A 238 15.19 -1.47 -6.03
N THR A 239 15.24 -1.89 -7.29
CA THR A 239 14.41 -2.98 -7.80
C THR A 239 14.81 -4.35 -7.23
N ARG A 240 16.08 -4.53 -6.88
CA ARG A 240 16.62 -5.84 -6.48
C ARG A 240 16.00 -6.41 -5.21
N ASP A 241 15.62 -5.55 -4.26
CA ASP A 241 15.09 -5.94 -2.95
C ASP A 241 13.66 -5.42 -2.72
N THR A 242 13.04 -4.86 -3.75
CA THR A 242 11.68 -4.30 -3.70
C THR A 242 10.77 -5.14 -4.60
N ALA A 243 9.53 -5.36 -4.16
CA ALA A 243 8.53 -6.03 -4.97
C ALA A 243 7.96 -5.07 -6.03
N ALA A 244 7.56 -5.60 -7.16
CA ALA A 244 6.64 -4.88 -8.05
C ALA A 244 5.21 -5.02 -7.54
N THR A 245 4.38 -4.01 -7.73
CA THR A 245 2.94 -4.11 -7.48
C THR A 245 2.23 -4.56 -8.74
N ILE A 246 1.36 -5.54 -8.60
CA ILE A 246 0.45 -6.01 -9.65
C ILE A 246 -0.99 -5.83 -9.16
N ILE A 247 -1.87 -5.32 -10.01
CA ILE A 247 -3.28 -5.09 -9.70
C ILE A 247 -4.13 -5.96 -10.65
N PRO A 248 -4.40 -7.22 -10.28
CA PRO A 248 -5.15 -8.12 -11.16
C PRO A 248 -6.64 -7.82 -11.22
N SER A 249 -7.17 -7.27 -10.14
CA SER A 249 -8.59 -6.95 -10.00
C SER A 249 -8.79 -5.86 -8.96
N VAL A 250 -9.97 -5.25 -8.94
CA VAL A 250 -10.42 -4.33 -7.89
C VAL A 250 -11.83 -4.72 -7.42
N GLY A 251 -12.11 -4.49 -6.12
CA GLY A 251 -13.34 -4.94 -5.48
C GLY A 251 -13.22 -6.36 -4.91
N CYS A 252 -14.15 -6.72 -4.02
CA CYS A 252 -14.17 -8.01 -3.34
C CYS A 252 -15.60 -8.55 -3.28
N PRO A 253 -15.85 -9.78 -3.77
CA PRO A 253 -17.19 -10.33 -3.85
C PRO A 253 -17.76 -10.76 -2.48
N MET A 254 -16.95 -10.74 -1.41
CA MET A 254 -17.37 -11.14 -0.06
C MET A 254 -18.44 -10.22 0.54
N GLY A 255 -18.42 -8.93 0.22
CA GLY A 255 -19.44 -7.96 0.62
C GLY A 255 -19.52 -7.71 2.13
N CYS A 256 -18.38 -7.70 2.84
CA CYS A 256 -18.36 -7.34 4.25
C CYS A 256 -18.96 -5.93 4.46
N ASN A 257 -19.89 -5.79 5.41
CA ASN A 257 -20.70 -4.59 5.58
C ASN A 257 -19.90 -3.32 5.94
N PHE A 258 -18.73 -3.47 6.52
CA PHE A 258 -17.80 -2.38 6.90
C PHE A 258 -16.76 -2.05 5.83
N CYS A 259 -16.62 -2.89 4.79
CA CYS A 259 -15.52 -2.79 3.84
C CYS A 259 -15.77 -1.72 2.78
N THR A 260 -14.96 -0.66 2.80
CA THR A 260 -15.04 0.45 1.83
C THR A 260 -14.74 -0.01 0.41
N THR A 261 -13.73 -0.86 0.21
CA THR A 261 -13.35 -1.36 -1.12
C THR A 261 -14.47 -2.18 -1.74
N SER A 262 -15.05 -3.14 -0.98
CA SER A 262 -16.17 -3.92 -1.50
C SER A 262 -17.36 -3.01 -1.86
N ALA A 263 -17.74 -2.09 -0.97
CA ALA A 263 -18.87 -1.17 -1.18
C ALA A 263 -18.64 -0.26 -2.39
N PHE A 264 -17.44 0.32 -2.52
CA PHE A 264 -17.09 1.26 -3.59
C PHE A 264 -17.13 0.62 -4.98
N PHE A 265 -16.78 -0.65 -5.10
CA PHE A 265 -16.80 -1.38 -6.37
C PHE A 265 -18.08 -2.22 -6.59
N GLY A 266 -19.19 -1.85 -5.95
CA GLY A 266 -20.51 -2.43 -6.22
C GLY A 266 -20.99 -3.48 -5.22
N GLY A 267 -20.23 -3.77 -4.17
CA GLY A 267 -20.67 -4.59 -3.04
C GLY A 267 -20.54 -6.10 -3.27
N LYS A 268 -21.40 -6.86 -2.59
CA LYS A 268 -21.38 -8.33 -2.59
C LYS A 268 -21.52 -8.89 -4.01
N GLY A 269 -20.65 -9.82 -4.36
CA GLY A 269 -20.66 -10.52 -5.65
C GLY A 269 -20.02 -9.72 -6.79
N LYS A 270 -19.50 -8.51 -6.53
CA LYS A 270 -18.89 -7.67 -7.57
C LYS A 270 -17.36 -7.64 -7.42
N THR A 271 -16.67 -7.81 -8.54
CA THR A 271 -15.22 -7.67 -8.71
C THR A 271 -14.95 -7.31 -10.17
N TYR A 272 -14.07 -6.36 -10.40
CA TYR A 272 -13.61 -6.01 -11.75
C TYR A 272 -12.24 -6.67 -11.97
N HIS A 273 -12.18 -7.62 -12.90
CA HIS A 273 -10.95 -8.32 -13.26
C HIS A 273 -10.26 -7.61 -14.42
N PHE A 274 -9.03 -7.20 -14.22
CA PHE A 274 -8.14 -6.73 -15.29
C PHE A 274 -7.45 -7.91 -15.96
N TYR A 275 -7.16 -8.98 -15.19
CA TYR A 275 -6.59 -10.23 -15.67
C TYR A 275 -7.40 -11.40 -15.13
N HIS A 276 -8.01 -12.15 -16.04
CA HIS A 276 -8.94 -13.22 -15.69
C HIS A 276 -8.26 -14.55 -15.40
N SER A 277 -7.13 -14.82 -16.07
CA SER A 277 -6.41 -16.08 -16.02
C SER A 277 -5.04 -15.98 -15.34
N GLY A 278 -4.52 -17.13 -14.92
CA GLY A 278 -3.15 -17.22 -14.43
C GLY A 278 -2.12 -17.01 -15.54
N ALA A 279 -2.49 -17.23 -16.80
CA ALA A 279 -1.61 -16.98 -17.95
C ALA A 279 -1.40 -15.49 -18.19
N GLU A 280 -2.47 -14.69 -18.18
CA GLU A 280 -2.36 -13.23 -18.30
C GLU A 280 -1.52 -12.64 -17.14
N LEU A 281 -1.73 -13.13 -15.92
CA LEU A 281 -0.91 -12.72 -14.77
C LEU A 281 0.57 -13.08 -14.97
N PHE A 282 0.83 -14.30 -15.44
CA PHE A 282 2.18 -14.77 -15.66
C PHE A 282 2.92 -13.91 -16.70
N GLU A 283 2.26 -13.53 -17.80
CA GLU A 283 2.84 -12.65 -18.82
C GLU A 283 3.21 -11.28 -18.25
N VAL A 284 2.31 -10.65 -17.49
CA VAL A 284 2.58 -9.35 -16.84
C VAL A 284 3.73 -9.46 -15.86
N MET A 285 3.74 -10.49 -15.00
CA MET A 285 4.81 -10.71 -14.03
C MET A 285 6.15 -10.99 -14.71
N GLN A 286 6.15 -11.77 -15.78
CA GLN A 286 7.36 -12.04 -16.56
C GLN A 286 7.88 -10.78 -17.28
N HIS A 287 6.97 -9.92 -17.76
CA HIS A 287 7.36 -8.63 -18.32
C HIS A 287 8.04 -7.76 -17.24
N MET A 288 7.44 -7.61 -16.05
CA MET A 288 8.03 -6.83 -14.95
C MET A 288 9.36 -7.42 -14.45
N GLU A 289 9.48 -8.76 -14.37
CA GLU A 289 10.75 -9.41 -14.03
C GLU A 289 11.85 -9.00 -15.00
N ARG A 290 11.56 -8.98 -16.30
CA ARG A 290 12.54 -8.62 -17.35
C ARG A 290 12.88 -7.13 -17.37
N SER A 291 11.88 -6.27 -17.27
CA SER A 291 12.06 -4.81 -17.39
C SER A 291 12.59 -4.18 -16.10
N MET A 292 12.09 -4.62 -14.94
CA MET A 292 12.42 -4.04 -13.64
C MET A 292 13.47 -4.86 -12.86
N GLY A 293 13.77 -6.09 -13.26
CA GLY A 293 14.68 -6.99 -12.54
C GLY A 293 14.16 -7.47 -11.19
N VAL A 294 12.84 -7.38 -10.95
CA VAL A 294 12.19 -7.81 -9.71
C VAL A 294 11.99 -9.32 -9.67
N ARG A 295 11.92 -9.87 -8.44
CA ARG A 295 11.64 -11.29 -8.20
C ARG A 295 10.55 -11.51 -7.17
N SER A 296 9.92 -10.44 -6.71
CA SER A 296 8.80 -10.47 -5.79
C SER A 296 7.70 -9.54 -6.26
N PHE A 297 6.46 -9.92 -5.94
CA PHE A 297 5.27 -9.21 -6.41
C PHE A 297 4.31 -8.99 -5.26
N PHE A 298 3.89 -7.75 -5.09
CA PHE A 298 2.77 -7.40 -4.23
C PHE A 298 1.50 -7.42 -5.08
N VAL A 299 0.69 -8.43 -4.87
CA VAL A 299 -0.52 -8.68 -5.64
C VAL A 299 -1.69 -7.98 -4.96
N MET A 300 -2.06 -6.83 -5.49
CA MET A 300 -3.18 -6.01 -5.02
C MET A 300 -4.50 -6.52 -5.60
N ASP A 301 -4.93 -7.65 -5.07
CA ASP A 301 -6.23 -8.29 -5.29
C ASP A 301 -6.81 -8.55 -3.91
N GLU A 302 -7.98 -8.05 -3.62
CA GLU A 302 -8.59 -8.05 -2.28
C GLU A 302 -8.79 -9.44 -1.66
N ASN A 303 -8.75 -10.51 -2.48
CA ASN A 303 -8.81 -11.89 -2.01
C ASN A 303 -8.24 -12.86 -3.06
N PHE A 304 -6.94 -12.72 -3.34
CA PHE A 304 -6.25 -13.41 -4.44
C PHE A 304 -6.48 -14.93 -4.46
N LEU A 305 -6.39 -15.58 -3.29
CA LEU A 305 -6.55 -17.02 -3.19
C LEU A 305 -8.01 -17.50 -3.36
N LEU A 306 -8.99 -16.60 -3.37
CA LEU A 306 -10.38 -16.96 -3.62
C LEU A 306 -10.57 -17.48 -5.04
N ASN A 307 -9.85 -16.95 -6.02
CA ASN A 307 -9.86 -17.46 -7.39
C ASN A 307 -8.82 -18.59 -7.56
N ARG A 308 -9.13 -19.75 -6.98
CA ARG A 308 -8.22 -20.91 -6.98
C ARG A 308 -7.80 -21.37 -8.39
N PRO A 309 -8.70 -21.44 -9.41
CA PRO A 309 -8.30 -21.80 -10.77
C PRO A 309 -7.20 -20.89 -11.34
N ARG A 310 -7.32 -19.55 -11.17
CA ARG A 310 -6.32 -18.57 -11.61
C ARG A 310 -5.01 -18.77 -10.88
N ALA A 311 -5.04 -18.94 -9.57
CA ALA A 311 -3.84 -19.13 -8.75
C ALA A 311 -3.10 -20.42 -9.09
N LEU A 312 -3.82 -21.54 -9.29
CA LEU A 312 -3.21 -22.82 -9.67
C LEU A 312 -2.71 -22.84 -11.12
N GLN A 313 -3.33 -22.09 -12.02
CA GLN A 313 -2.78 -21.91 -13.38
C GLN A 313 -1.47 -21.12 -13.33
N LEU A 314 -1.39 -20.05 -12.52
CA LEU A 314 -0.14 -19.32 -12.29
C LEU A 314 0.93 -20.24 -11.71
N LEU A 315 0.59 -21.07 -10.71
CA LEU A 315 1.52 -22.05 -10.13
C LEU A 315 2.12 -22.96 -11.21
N ARG A 316 1.29 -23.58 -12.05
CA ARG A 316 1.79 -24.46 -13.13
C ARG A 316 2.75 -23.75 -14.07
N LEU A 317 2.43 -22.52 -14.48
CA LEU A 317 3.30 -21.73 -15.35
C LEU A 317 4.62 -21.36 -14.65
N MET A 318 4.58 -21.06 -13.35
CA MET A 318 5.80 -20.83 -12.57
C MET A 318 6.67 -22.09 -12.51
N GLU A 319 6.07 -23.28 -12.43
CA GLU A 319 6.78 -24.56 -12.46
C GLU A 319 7.40 -24.83 -13.83
N GLU A 320 6.62 -24.74 -14.89
CA GLU A 320 7.02 -24.96 -16.27
C GLU A 320 8.19 -24.05 -16.69
N HIS A 321 8.19 -22.81 -16.19
CA HIS A 321 9.20 -21.81 -16.52
C HIS A 321 10.27 -21.59 -15.43
N GLY A 322 10.32 -22.43 -14.40
CA GLY A 322 11.32 -22.37 -13.33
C GLY A 322 11.33 -21.06 -12.52
N LYS A 323 10.18 -20.40 -12.36
CA LYS A 323 10.11 -19.09 -11.71
C LYS A 323 10.15 -19.22 -10.18
N SER A 324 11.07 -18.48 -9.54
CA SER A 324 11.28 -18.43 -8.10
C SER A 324 10.65 -17.18 -7.46
N TRP A 325 9.51 -16.74 -7.96
CA TRP A 325 8.86 -15.52 -7.50
C TRP A 325 8.32 -15.64 -6.09
N ALA A 326 8.40 -14.55 -5.32
CA ALA A 326 7.77 -14.40 -4.01
C ALA A 326 6.53 -13.52 -4.13
N LEU A 327 5.38 -13.99 -3.65
CA LEU A 327 4.10 -13.31 -3.75
C LEU A 327 3.63 -12.81 -2.39
N TYR A 328 3.22 -11.54 -2.33
CA TYR A 328 2.57 -10.90 -1.19
C TYR A 328 1.12 -10.65 -1.57
N VAL A 329 0.17 -11.32 -0.88
CA VAL A 329 -1.24 -11.35 -1.29
C VAL A 329 -2.17 -10.96 -0.14
N PHE A 330 -3.36 -10.48 -0.49
CA PHE A 330 -4.50 -10.44 0.44
C PHE A 330 -5.31 -11.71 0.28
N SER A 331 -5.83 -12.23 1.38
CA SER A 331 -6.73 -13.37 1.35
C SER A 331 -7.63 -13.46 2.58
N SER A 332 -8.52 -14.43 2.57
CA SER A 332 -9.36 -14.81 3.72
C SER A 332 -9.00 -16.21 4.21
N ILE A 333 -9.24 -16.48 5.48
CA ILE A 333 -8.99 -17.80 6.08
C ILE A 333 -9.68 -18.91 5.29
N ASN A 334 -10.95 -18.72 4.91
CA ASN A 334 -11.69 -19.70 4.12
C ASN A 334 -11.09 -19.95 2.74
N ALA A 335 -10.51 -18.94 2.09
CA ALA A 335 -9.82 -19.12 0.81
C ALA A 335 -8.51 -19.90 1.00
N ILE A 336 -7.73 -19.59 2.04
CA ILE A 336 -6.47 -20.27 2.39
C ILE A 336 -6.72 -21.77 2.62
N ARG A 337 -7.78 -22.15 3.32
CA ARG A 337 -8.13 -23.56 3.63
C ARG A 337 -8.40 -24.42 2.40
N ASN A 338 -8.60 -23.84 1.24
CA ASN A 338 -8.77 -24.58 -0.02
C ASN A 338 -7.43 -24.99 -0.66
N TYR A 339 -6.31 -24.65 -0.05
CA TYR A 339 -4.97 -24.99 -0.54
C TYR A 339 -4.24 -25.87 0.47
N THR A 340 -3.38 -26.74 -0.02
CA THR A 340 -2.38 -27.40 0.81
C THR A 340 -1.22 -26.44 1.09
N MET A 341 -0.46 -26.64 2.16
CA MET A 341 0.73 -25.86 2.44
C MET A 341 1.76 -25.98 1.31
N ASP A 342 1.88 -27.16 0.71
CA ASP A 342 2.74 -27.38 -0.45
C ASP A 342 2.33 -26.52 -1.65
N GLU A 343 1.03 -26.47 -1.99
CA GLU A 343 0.53 -25.58 -3.05
C GLU A 343 0.87 -24.09 -2.77
N LEU A 344 0.70 -23.63 -1.52
CA LEU A 344 1.01 -22.24 -1.16
C LEU A 344 2.52 -21.97 -1.26
N VAL A 345 3.36 -22.88 -0.76
CA VAL A 345 4.82 -22.76 -0.84
C VAL A 345 5.28 -22.76 -2.30
N ARG A 346 4.78 -23.68 -3.12
CA ARG A 346 5.14 -23.80 -4.55
C ARG A 346 4.61 -22.64 -5.38
N LEU A 347 3.42 -22.10 -5.06
CA LEU A 347 2.89 -20.86 -5.67
C LEU A 347 3.74 -19.61 -5.32
N GLY A 348 4.67 -19.73 -4.39
CA GLY A 348 5.54 -18.62 -4.01
C GLY A 348 4.93 -17.69 -2.97
N ILE A 349 3.86 -18.09 -2.29
CA ILE A 349 3.29 -17.25 -1.23
C ILE A 349 4.33 -17.00 -0.15
N SER A 350 4.64 -15.73 0.07
CA SER A 350 5.66 -15.26 1.02
C SER A 350 5.05 -14.39 2.13
N TRP A 351 3.99 -13.66 1.80
CA TRP A 351 3.19 -12.88 2.73
C TRP A 351 1.70 -13.04 2.46
N ILE A 352 0.90 -13.08 3.52
CA ILE A 352 -0.56 -12.98 3.42
C ILE A 352 -1.06 -11.90 4.36
N TRP A 353 -1.86 -10.98 3.84
CA TRP A 353 -2.68 -10.10 4.64
C TRP A 353 -4.04 -10.76 4.83
N VAL A 354 -4.44 -11.03 6.09
CA VAL A 354 -5.63 -11.81 6.42
C VAL A 354 -6.42 -11.19 7.58
N GLY A 355 -7.74 -11.11 7.40
CA GLY A 355 -8.64 -10.75 8.51
C GLY A 355 -8.77 -11.92 9.48
N LEU A 356 -8.40 -11.72 10.74
CA LEU A 356 -8.54 -12.69 11.82
C LEU A 356 -9.81 -12.44 12.64
N GLU A 357 -10.23 -11.17 12.72
CA GLU A 357 -11.43 -10.70 13.41
C GLU A 357 -11.53 -11.26 14.86
N SER A 358 -12.76 -11.43 15.34
CA SER A 358 -13.05 -12.06 16.62
C SER A 358 -13.45 -13.52 16.44
N PRO A 359 -13.13 -14.44 17.35
CA PRO A 359 -13.62 -15.83 17.33
C PRO A 359 -15.15 -15.90 17.45
N ARG A 360 -15.78 -14.85 18.00
CA ARG A 360 -17.24 -14.68 18.11
C ARG A 360 -17.84 -14.04 16.86
N SER A 361 -17.01 -13.71 15.85
CA SER A 361 -17.45 -13.05 14.63
C SER A 361 -18.40 -13.92 13.82
N SER A 362 -19.53 -13.34 13.40
CA SER A 362 -20.50 -13.98 12.50
C SER A 362 -20.07 -13.94 11.03
N TYR A 363 -18.93 -13.35 10.69
CA TYR A 363 -18.48 -13.21 9.31
C TYR A 363 -18.13 -14.56 8.69
N ALA A 364 -18.77 -14.85 7.56
CA ALA A 364 -18.67 -16.14 6.85
C ALA A 364 -17.23 -16.54 6.51
N LYS A 365 -16.32 -15.57 6.37
CA LYS A 365 -14.91 -15.78 6.02
C LYS A 365 -14.09 -16.54 7.08
N LEU A 366 -14.62 -16.69 8.31
CA LEU A 366 -13.93 -17.34 9.43
C LEU A 366 -14.65 -18.59 9.97
N ARG A 367 -15.85 -18.86 9.53
CA ARG A 367 -16.75 -19.86 10.13
C ARG A 367 -16.09 -21.23 10.27
N GLY A 368 -16.00 -21.71 11.52
CA GLY A 368 -15.48 -23.04 11.84
C GLY A 368 -13.97 -23.22 11.61
N ALA A 369 -13.19 -22.16 11.52
CA ALA A 369 -11.75 -22.24 11.34
C ALA A 369 -11.02 -22.08 12.69
N ASP A 370 -10.06 -22.96 12.97
CA ASP A 370 -9.02 -22.71 13.96
C ASP A 370 -7.96 -21.78 13.35
N THR A 371 -8.14 -20.49 13.56
CA THR A 371 -7.27 -19.48 12.96
C THR A 371 -5.86 -19.49 13.54
N ARG A 372 -5.66 -19.91 14.80
CA ARG A 372 -4.32 -20.04 15.41
C ARG A 372 -3.53 -21.15 14.74
N ALA A 373 -4.10 -22.35 14.63
CA ALA A 373 -3.45 -23.47 13.98
C ALA A 373 -3.02 -23.13 12.54
N ILE A 374 -3.91 -22.46 11.78
CA ILE A 374 -3.61 -22.02 10.42
C ILE A 374 -2.45 -21.00 10.39
N VAL A 375 -2.47 -20.01 11.29
CA VAL A 375 -1.41 -18.99 11.39
C VAL A 375 -0.08 -19.64 11.75
N ASP A 376 -0.06 -20.53 12.72
CA ASP A 376 1.17 -21.23 13.18
C ASP A 376 1.72 -22.09 12.03
N GLU A 377 0.87 -22.84 11.32
CA GLU A 377 1.30 -23.68 10.20
C GLU A 377 1.89 -22.83 9.06
N LEU A 378 1.24 -21.74 8.67
CA LEU A 378 1.76 -20.83 7.65
C LEU A 378 3.14 -20.27 8.05
N ARG A 379 3.30 -19.81 9.28
CA ARG A 379 4.57 -19.27 9.79
C ARG A 379 5.67 -20.32 9.84
N CYS A 380 5.36 -21.55 10.25
CA CYS A 380 6.29 -22.69 10.19
C CYS A 380 6.81 -22.98 8.77
N HIS A 381 6.02 -22.62 7.75
CA HIS A 381 6.43 -22.73 6.34
C HIS A 381 7.10 -21.45 5.80
N GLY A 382 7.37 -20.45 6.64
CA GLY A 382 8.03 -19.18 6.26
C GLY A 382 7.10 -18.18 5.59
N ILE A 383 5.80 -18.41 5.62
CA ILE A 383 4.78 -17.49 5.10
C ILE A 383 4.47 -16.48 6.19
N LYS A 384 4.90 -15.24 5.99
CA LYS A 384 4.68 -14.13 6.92
C LYS A 384 3.24 -13.64 6.87
N LEU A 385 2.73 -13.16 7.98
CA LEU A 385 1.34 -12.76 8.11
C LEU A 385 1.21 -11.32 8.61
N LEU A 386 0.34 -10.56 7.95
CA LEU A 386 -0.28 -9.37 8.50
C LEU A 386 -1.70 -9.76 8.90
N GLY A 387 -1.93 -9.94 10.20
CA GLY A 387 -3.25 -10.16 10.77
C GLY A 387 -4.00 -8.85 10.94
N SER A 388 -5.31 -8.83 10.67
CA SER A 388 -6.17 -7.68 10.94
C SER A 388 -7.30 -8.07 11.88
N THR A 389 -7.54 -7.24 12.90
CA THR A 389 -8.60 -7.45 13.90
C THR A 389 -9.41 -6.17 14.09
N ILE A 390 -10.73 -6.32 14.13
CA ILE A 390 -11.66 -5.21 14.37
C ILE A 390 -11.94 -5.11 15.88
N VAL A 391 -11.70 -3.93 16.43
CA VAL A 391 -11.94 -3.57 17.83
C VAL A 391 -13.29 -2.85 17.95
N GLY A 392 -14.12 -3.25 18.88
CA GLY A 392 -15.42 -2.62 19.14
C GLY A 392 -16.51 -3.05 18.16
N LEU A 393 -16.57 -4.34 17.83
CA LEU A 393 -17.74 -4.92 17.17
C LEU A 393 -18.99 -4.79 18.05
N GLU A 394 -20.19 -4.82 17.49
CA GLU A 394 -21.44 -4.55 18.21
C GLU A 394 -21.68 -5.43 19.46
N HIS A 395 -21.10 -6.62 19.52
CA HIS A 395 -21.19 -7.53 20.66
C HIS A 395 -20.12 -7.29 21.74
N HIS A 396 -19.16 -6.40 21.47
CA HIS A 396 -18.13 -6.07 22.44
C HIS A 396 -18.70 -5.19 23.58
N THR A 397 -18.28 -5.50 24.79
CA THR A 397 -18.48 -4.68 25.98
C THR A 397 -17.13 -4.47 26.67
N PRO A 398 -17.02 -3.53 27.62
CA PRO A 398 -15.78 -3.37 28.39
C PRO A 398 -15.30 -4.66 29.07
N GLU A 399 -16.23 -5.56 29.44
CA GLU A 399 -15.97 -6.80 30.18
C GLU A 399 -15.43 -7.91 29.25
N ASN A 400 -15.91 -7.99 27.99
CA ASN A 400 -15.61 -9.12 27.10
C ASN A 400 -14.57 -8.82 26.02
N ILE A 401 -14.30 -7.55 25.72
CA ILE A 401 -13.40 -7.17 24.60
C ILE A 401 -11.96 -7.64 24.82
N HIS A 402 -11.53 -7.72 26.10
CA HIS A 402 -10.18 -8.16 26.43
C HIS A 402 -9.90 -9.60 26.01
N GLU A 403 -10.90 -10.50 26.10
CA GLU A 403 -10.76 -11.88 25.62
C GLU A 403 -10.49 -11.95 24.12
N ASP A 404 -11.17 -11.11 23.34
CA ASP A 404 -11.00 -11.06 21.88
C ASP A 404 -9.65 -10.42 21.49
N LEU A 405 -9.20 -9.41 22.23
CA LEU A 405 -7.87 -8.81 22.04
C LEU A 405 -6.74 -9.80 22.39
N ASP A 406 -6.85 -10.48 23.52
CA ASP A 406 -5.90 -11.52 23.93
C ASP A 406 -5.84 -12.65 22.89
N TYR A 407 -6.99 -13.07 22.38
CA TYR A 407 -7.06 -14.05 21.30
C TYR A 407 -6.35 -13.55 20.03
N ALA A 408 -6.62 -12.32 19.61
CA ALA A 408 -5.97 -11.72 18.42
C ALA A 408 -4.44 -11.66 18.60
N ILE A 409 -3.96 -11.17 19.74
CA ILE A 409 -2.55 -11.04 20.07
C ILE A 409 -1.86 -12.41 20.17
N SER A 410 -2.58 -13.44 20.64
CA SER A 410 -2.05 -14.81 20.76
C SER A 410 -1.68 -15.47 19.43
N HIS A 411 -2.19 -14.97 18.29
CA HIS A 411 -1.76 -15.43 16.95
C HIS A 411 -0.29 -15.06 16.65
N ASN A 412 0.28 -14.09 17.36
CA ASN A 412 1.68 -13.67 17.21
C ASN A 412 2.07 -13.44 15.73
N THR A 413 1.17 -12.81 14.94
CA THR A 413 1.43 -12.53 13.53
C THR A 413 2.62 -11.60 13.35
N ASP A 414 3.30 -11.64 12.21
CA ASP A 414 4.51 -10.84 11.94
C ASP A 414 4.23 -9.34 11.97
N PHE A 415 3.10 -8.94 11.39
CA PHE A 415 2.44 -7.66 11.58
C PHE A 415 1.04 -7.87 12.12
N HIS A 416 0.54 -6.93 12.92
CA HIS A 416 -0.86 -6.92 13.35
C HIS A 416 -1.47 -5.53 13.17
N GLN A 417 -2.61 -5.47 12.47
CA GLN A 417 -3.40 -4.26 12.34
C GLN A 417 -4.63 -4.35 13.23
N PHE A 418 -4.75 -3.45 14.20
CA PHE A 418 -5.98 -3.24 14.95
C PHE A 418 -6.73 -2.05 14.35
N MET A 419 -8.02 -2.21 14.10
CA MET A 419 -8.87 -1.14 13.57
C MET A 419 -10.17 -1.07 14.35
N LEU A 420 -10.63 0.13 14.66
CA LEU A 420 -11.97 0.32 15.23
C LEU A 420 -13.06 -0.07 14.21
N TYR A 421 -14.13 -0.68 14.69
CA TYR A 421 -15.34 -0.87 13.91
C TYR A 421 -15.90 0.49 13.50
N THR A 422 -15.77 0.84 12.24
CA THR A 422 -15.98 2.21 11.76
C THR A 422 -16.99 2.22 10.63
N PRO A 423 -18.18 2.78 10.84
CA PRO A 423 -19.13 3.09 9.78
C PRO A 423 -18.55 4.16 8.85
N VAL A 424 -17.92 3.72 7.77
CA VAL A 424 -17.32 4.63 6.79
C VAL A 424 -18.39 5.02 5.75
N PRO A 425 -18.54 6.32 5.39
CA PRO A 425 -19.50 6.77 4.39
C PRO A 425 -19.50 5.91 3.12
N GLY A 426 -20.69 5.58 2.61
CA GLY A 426 -20.87 4.73 1.44
C GLY A 426 -20.87 3.21 1.73
N THR A 427 -20.57 2.77 2.95
CA THR A 427 -20.66 1.35 3.33
C THR A 427 -22.07 0.96 3.82
N PRO A 428 -22.47 -0.32 3.69
CA PRO A 428 -23.73 -0.79 4.30
C PRO A 428 -23.81 -0.54 5.80
N LEU A 429 -22.68 -0.64 6.53
CA LEU A 429 -22.61 -0.34 7.94
C LEU A 429 -22.95 1.13 8.24
N TYR A 430 -22.41 2.04 7.42
CA TYR A 430 -22.73 3.47 7.56
C TYR A 430 -24.24 3.74 7.38
N HIS A 431 -24.86 3.16 6.35
CA HIS A 431 -26.29 3.29 6.12
C HIS A 431 -27.11 2.73 7.28
N GLN A 432 -26.72 1.58 7.81
CA GLN A 432 -27.36 0.97 8.98
C GLN A 432 -27.29 1.90 10.19
N MET A 433 -26.09 2.39 10.56
CA MET A 433 -25.89 3.25 11.72
C MET A 433 -26.57 4.61 11.56
N ASN A 434 -26.58 5.15 10.35
CA ASN A 434 -27.27 6.41 10.04
C ASN A 434 -28.79 6.27 10.19
N THR A 435 -29.39 5.21 9.64
CA THR A 435 -30.83 4.93 9.78
C THR A 435 -31.24 4.72 11.24
N GLN A 436 -30.34 4.17 12.07
CA GLN A 436 -30.56 4.00 13.51
C GLN A 436 -30.33 5.29 14.31
N GLY A 437 -29.94 6.40 13.70
CA GLY A 437 -29.62 7.66 14.39
C GLY A 437 -28.38 7.55 15.29
N ARG A 438 -27.47 6.62 15.00
CA ARG A 438 -26.28 6.34 15.83
C ARG A 438 -25.02 7.06 15.34
N MET A 439 -25.04 7.69 14.16
CA MET A 439 -23.90 8.45 13.69
C MET A 439 -23.65 9.69 14.55
N LEU A 440 -22.39 10.09 14.69
CA LEU A 440 -21.97 11.33 15.36
C LEU A 440 -21.68 12.39 14.30
N GLU A 441 -22.61 13.33 14.16
CA GLU A 441 -22.56 14.37 13.09
C GLU A 441 -21.40 15.35 13.29
N GLU A 442 -20.93 15.52 14.52
CA GLU A 442 -19.81 16.39 14.85
C GLU A 442 -18.43 15.84 14.46
N VAL A 443 -18.34 14.57 14.02
CA VAL A 443 -17.07 13.96 13.64
C VAL A 443 -16.71 14.32 12.21
N SER A 444 -15.58 15.02 12.05
CA SER A 444 -15.04 15.35 10.74
C SER A 444 -14.78 14.11 9.88
N LEU A 445 -15.04 14.19 8.58
CA LEU A 445 -14.66 13.14 7.61
C LEU A 445 -13.18 12.80 7.67
N ALA A 446 -12.31 13.76 8.01
CA ALA A 446 -10.88 13.56 8.19
C ALA A 446 -10.54 12.55 9.30
N ASP A 447 -11.41 12.37 10.28
CA ASP A 447 -11.21 11.45 11.42
C ASP A 447 -11.93 10.10 11.23
N ILE A 448 -12.60 9.88 10.09
CA ILE A 448 -13.31 8.62 9.79
C ILE A 448 -12.37 7.65 9.07
N HIS A 449 -11.50 6.98 9.81
CA HIS A 449 -10.51 6.05 9.27
C HIS A 449 -10.21 4.82 10.14
N GLY A 450 -10.94 4.61 11.23
CA GLY A 450 -10.79 3.44 12.11
C GLY A 450 -9.51 3.40 12.96
N GLN A 451 -8.73 4.49 13.01
CA GLN A 451 -7.44 4.54 13.68
C GLN A 451 -7.36 5.57 14.80
N TYR A 452 -8.51 6.15 15.18
CA TYR A 452 -8.56 7.19 16.20
C TYR A 452 -9.63 6.92 17.26
N LYS A 453 -10.88 7.26 16.98
CA LYS A 453 -12.04 7.11 17.88
C LYS A 453 -13.28 6.69 17.08
N PHE A 454 -14.27 6.11 17.74
CA PHE A 454 -15.56 5.85 17.08
C PHE A 454 -16.17 7.12 16.50
N ASN A 455 -16.77 7.00 15.34
CA ASN A 455 -17.57 8.01 14.66
C ASN A 455 -19.08 7.76 14.81
N PHE A 456 -19.45 6.84 15.71
CA PHE A 456 -20.83 6.47 16.00
C PHE A 456 -21.02 6.18 17.49
N ARG A 457 -22.28 6.12 17.94
CA ARG A 457 -22.63 5.72 19.31
C ARG A 457 -22.63 4.19 19.40
N HIS A 458 -21.60 3.63 20.02
CA HIS A 458 -21.56 2.21 20.35
C HIS A 458 -22.46 1.94 21.59
N ALA A 459 -23.06 0.72 21.66
CA ALA A 459 -24.02 0.40 22.72
C ALA A 459 -23.39 0.37 24.13
N ALA A 460 -22.13 -0.09 24.24
CA ALA A 460 -21.48 -0.34 25.52
C ALA A 460 -20.13 0.37 25.72
N ILE A 461 -19.48 0.81 24.66
CA ILE A 461 -18.12 1.39 24.69
C ILE A 461 -18.20 2.87 24.33
N SER A 462 -17.69 3.75 25.17
CA SER A 462 -17.65 5.19 24.90
C SER A 462 -16.62 5.51 23.81
N ARG A 463 -16.75 6.72 23.22
CA ARG A 463 -15.83 7.21 22.20
C ARG A 463 -14.38 7.32 22.71
N ASP A 464 -14.17 7.73 23.96
CA ASP A 464 -12.83 7.82 24.56
C ASP A 464 -12.26 6.43 24.87
N GLN A 465 -13.07 5.53 25.45
CA GLN A 465 -12.67 4.13 25.66
C GLN A 465 -12.24 3.45 24.35
N SER A 466 -12.87 3.76 23.21
CA SER A 466 -12.51 3.16 21.94
C SER A 466 -11.06 3.44 21.55
N LYS A 467 -10.56 4.66 21.84
CA LYS A 467 -9.16 5.02 21.61
C LYS A 467 -8.21 4.28 22.56
N GLU A 468 -8.57 4.21 23.82
CA GLU A 468 -7.76 3.51 24.83
C GLU A 468 -7.61 2.02 24.52
N LEU A 469 -8.71 1.38 24.10
CA LEU A 469 -8.71 -0.02 23.66
C LEU A 469 -7.84 -0.23 22.41
N LEU A 470 -7.94 0.66 21.43
CA LEU A 470 -7.15 0.57 20.22
C LEU A 470 -5.65 0.72 20.50
N ASP A 471 -5.25 1.78 21.21
CA ASP A 471 -3.85 2.03 21.55
C ASP A 471 -3.32 0.96 22.53
N GLY A 472 -4.18 0.49 23.44
CA GLY A 472 -3.90 -0.62 24.36
C GLY A 472 -3.59 -1.93 23.61
N ALA A 473 -4.36 -2.26 22.58
CA ALA A 473 -4.14 -3.46 21.77
C ALA A 473 -2.77 -3.44 21.07
N PHE A 474 -2.38 -2.33 20.43
CA PHE A 474 -1.04 -2.19 19.83
C PHE A 474 0.08 -2.29 20.87
N ARG A 475 -0.11 -1.67 22.04
CA ARG A 475 0.87 -1.70 23.14
C ARG A 475 1.03 -3.10 23.70
N GLN A 476 -0.07 -3.80 23.93
CA GLN A 476 -0.06 -5.17 24.44
C GLN A 476 0.57 -6.14 23.46
N ASP A 477 0.24 -6.05 22.16
CA ASP A 477 0.88 -6.85 21.10
C ASP A 477 2.39 -6.65 21.09
N PHE A 478 2.85 -5.39 21.14
CA PHE A 478 4.28 -5.09 21.19
C PHE A 478 4.94 -5.60 22.47
N GLN A 479 4.29 -5.49 23.61
CA GLN A 479 4.81 -5.95 24.90
C GLN A 479 4.95 -7.47 24.95
N GLN A 480 3.97 -8.20 24.44
CA GLN A 480 3.95 -9.67 24.46
C GLN A 480 4.78 -10.27 23.34
N ASN A 481 4.60 -9.81 22.12
CA ASN A 481 5.16 -10.43 20.93
C ASN A 481 6.48 -9.78 20.46
N GLY A 482 6.76 -8.57 20.92
CA GLY A 482 7.96 -7.82 20.55
C GLY A 482 7.84 -7.10 19.20
N PRO A 483 8.95 -6.53 18.71
CA PRO A 483 8.98 -5.81 17.43
C PRO A 483 8.58 -6.68 16.25
N SER A 484 7.84 -6.14 15.30
CA SER A 484 7.44 -6.84 14.07
C SER A 484 8.65 -7.40 13.31
N LEU A 485 9.74 -6.66 13.23
CA LEU A 485 10.97 -7.13 12.55
C LEU A 485 11.56 -8.40 13.21
N PHE A 486 11.48 -8.52 14.54
CA PHE A 486 11.89 -9.74 15.25
C PHE A 486 11.01 -10.91 14.81
N ARG A 487 9.70 -10.74 14.78
CA ARG A 487 8.73 -11.77 14.36
C ARG A 487 8.98 -12.21 12.91
N ILE A 488 9.20 -11.25 12.00
CA ILE A 488 9.56 -11.50 10.59
C ILE A 488 10.85 -12.34 10.50
N CYS A 489 11.89 -12.02 11.26
CA CYS A 489 13.13 -12.78 11.27
C CYS A 489 12.89 -14.22 11.74
N HIS A 490 12.06 -14.42 12.76
CA HIS A 490 11.70 -15.76 13.26
C HIS A 490 11.01 -16.58 12.17
N THR A 491 9.95 -16.03 11.55
CA THR A 491 9.21 -16.71 10.46
C THR A 491 10.11 -17.03 9.27
N LEU A 492 11.00 -16.10 8.89
CA LEU A 492 11.97 -16.33 7.82
C LEU A 492 12.95 -17.48 8.15
N LEU A 493 13.44 -17.56 9.39
CA LEU A 493 14.33 -18.64 9.82
C LEU A 493 13.61 -19.99 9.80
N GLN A 494 12.37 -20.05 10.29
CA GLN A 494 11.56 -21.28 10.24
C GLN A 494 11.38 -21.76 8.80
N GLY A 495 10.98 -20.87 7.89
CA GLY A 495 10.84 -21.19 6.48
C GLY A 495 12.14 -21.67 5.83
N TRP A 496 13.26 -20.98 6.12
CA TRP A 496 14.58 -21.39 5.66
C TRP A 496 14.95 -22.80 6.15
N MET A 497 14.86 -23.07 7.44
CA MET A 497 15.19 -24.36 8.02
C MET A 497 14.36 -25.50 7.44
N ARG A 498 13.09 -25.24 7.11
CA ARG A 498 12.18 -26.24 6.55
C ARG A 498 12.38 -26.49 5.06
N HIS A 499 12.77 -25.46 4.28
CA HIS A 499 12.73 -25.50 2.82
C HIS A 499 14.11 -25.31 2.13
N LYS A 500 15.19 -25.13 2.88
CA LYS A 500 16.53 -25.01 2.31
C LYS A 500 16.94 -26.21 1.46
N ASP A 501 16.39 -27.40 1.76
CA ASP A 501 16.64 -28.65 1.06
C ASP A 501 15.40 -29.13 0.26
N HIS A 502 14.50 -28.23 -0.08
CA HIS A 502 13.28 -28.58 -0.84
C HIS A 502 13.62 -29.23 -2.18
N PRO A 503 12.89 -30.29 -2.66
CA PRO A 503 13.21 -30.99 -3.90
C PRO A 503 13.22 -30.09 -5.14
N GLU A 504 12.30 -29.11 -5.20
CA GLU A 504 12.24 -28.16 -6.31
C GLU A 504 13.29 -27.03 -6.15
N GLU A 505 14.19 -26.88 -7.14
CA GLU A 505 15.24 -25.86 -7.15
C GLU A 505 14.68 -24.43 -7.08
N ARG A 506 13.57 -24.16 -7.77
CA ARG A 506 12.95 -22.82 -7.78
C ARG A 506 12.45 -22.42 -6.38
N VAL A 507 11.96 -23.37 -5.58
CA VAL A 507 11.54 -23.14 -4.19
C VAL A 507 12.76 -22.88 -3.32
N ARG A 508 13.83 -23.72 -3.42
CA ARG A 508 15.09 -23.47 -2.70
C ARG A 508 15.65 -22.08 -3.03
N THR A 509 15.70 -21.72 -4.32
CA THR A 509 16.20 -20.42 -4.77
C THR A 509 15.43 -19.25 -4.13
N ARG A 510 14.10 -19.36 -4.03
CA ARG A 510 13.27 -18.34 -3.34
C ARG A 510 13.68 -18.22 -1.86
N PHE A 511 13.76 -19.33 -1.13
CA PHE A 511 14.12 -19.29 0.29
C PHE A 511 15.55 -18.79 0.52
N VAL A 512 16.51 -19.10 -0.36
CA VAL A 512 17.86 -18.51 -0.34
C VAL A 512 17.79 -16.98 -0.46
N GLN A 513 16.96 -16.46 -1.38
CA GLN A 513 16.81 -15.02 -1.58
C GLN A 513 16.17 -14.34 -0.36
N GLU A 514 15.08 -14.92 0.17
CA GLU A 514 14.38 -14.38 1.34
C GLU A 514 15.24 -14.43 2.61
N ALA A 515 15.95 -15.52 2.84
CA ALA A 515 16.80 -15.70 4.02
C ALA A 515 18.10 -14.89 3.98
N ARG A 516 18.52 -14.38 2.80
CA ARG A 516 19.80 -13.64 2.66
C ARG A 516 19.94 -12.50 3.66
N LYS A 517 18.84 -11.81 3.99
CA LYS A 517 18.86 -10.70 4.95
C LYS A 517 19.12 -11.16 6.39
N LEU A 518 18.82 -12.40 6.74
CA LEU A 518 19.13 -12.97 8.06
C LEU A 518 20.64 -13.03 8.30
N SER A 519 21.41 -13.43 7.30
CA SER A 519 22.87 -13.47 7.39
C SER A 519 23.55 -12.10 7.35
N THR A 520 22.79 -11.01 7.12
CA THR A 520 23.31 -9.65 6.93
C THR A 520 22.63 -8.64 7.85
N THR A 521 21.78 -7.79 7.27
CA THR A 521 21.19 -6.64 7.95
C THR A 521 20.25 -7.02 9.10
N TYR A 522 19.50 -8.12 8.98
CA TYR A 522 18.54 -8.51 10.01
C TYR A 522 19.22 -9.04 11.28
N ASN A 523 20.34 -9.76 11.16
CA ASN A 523 21.10 -10.16 12.34
C ASN A 523 21.64 -8.96 13.14
N ALA A 524 22.12 -7.93 12.43
CA ALA A 524 22.54 -6.68 13.07
C ALA A 524 21.36 -5.93 13.73
N ALA A 525 20.18 -5.94 13.08
CA ALA A 525 18.96 -5.37 13.64
C ALA A 525 18.49 -6.12 14.88
N LEU A 526 18.51 -7.46 14.88
CA LEU A 526 18.21 -8.29 16.05
C LEU A 526 19.10 -7.90 17.23
N TRP A 527 20.40 -7.74 17.00
CA TRP A 527 21.32 -7.30 18.06
C TRP A 527 20.96 -5.90 18.61
N ALA A 528 20.66 -4.95 17.74
CA ALA A 528 20.28 -3.62 18.17
C ALA A 528 18.97 -3.62 18.98
N MET A 529 17.95 -4.41 18.55
CA MET A 529 16.69 -4.58 19.27
C MET A 529 16.91 -5.27 20.63
N GLU A 530 17.72 -6.33 20.70
CA GLU A 530 18.13 -6.98 21.96
C GLU A 530 18.67 -5.95 22.96
N LYS A 531 19.61 -5.10 22.53
CA LYS A 531 20.22 -4.08 23.40
C LYS A 531 19.23 -3.00 23.82
N ARG A 532 18.33 -2.61 22.94
CA ARG A 532 17.30 -1.59 23.22
C ARG A 532 16.29 -2.08 24.26
N LEU A 533 15.82 -3.31 24.12
CA LEU A 533 14.75 -3.88 24.96
C LEU A 533 15.27 -4.49 26.27
N LYS A 534 16.57 -4.63 26.47
CA LYS A 534 17.14 -5.28 27.64
C LYS A 534 16.64 -4.77 28.99
N LYS A 535 16.36 -3.45 29.08
CA LYS A 535 15.87 -2.81 30.31
C LYS A 535 14.37 -2.68 30.37
N SER A 536 13.70 -2.45 29.23
CA SER A 536 12.26 -2.14 29.14
C SER A 536 11.40 -3.40 28.97
N ASN A 537 11.93 -4.46 28.35
CA ASN A 537 11.24 -5.74 28.13
C ASN A 537 12.25 -6.90 28.07
N ALA A 538 12.73 -7.32 29.23
CA ALA A 538 13.74 -8.36 29.35
C ALA A 538 13.32 -9.72 28.76
N PRO A 539 12.06 -10.20 28.91
CA PRO A 539 11.62 -11.45 28.28
C PRO A 539 11.71 -11.42 26.75
N VAL A 540 11.23 -10.34 26.11
CA VAL A 540 11.32 -10.17 24.66
C VAL A 540 12.79 -10.06 24.22
N SER A 541 13.62 -9.31 24.96
CA SER A 541 15.07 -9.21 24.69
C SER A 541 15.75 -10.58 24.75
N GLY A 542 15.35 -11.47 25.67
CA GLY A 542 15.82 -12.85 25.77
C GLY A 542 15.49 -13.64 24.50
N ARG A 543 14.24 -13.66 24.06
CA ARG A 543 13.80 -14.33 22.83
C ARG A 543 14.51 -13.80 21.58
N ILE A 544 14.73 -12.49 21.49
CA ILE A 544 15.48 -11.88 20.37
C ILE A 544 16.94 -12.38 20.39
N ARG A 545 17.56 -12.49 21.56
CA ARG A 545 18.92 -13.04 21.70
C ARG A 545 19.00 -14.50 21.27
N GLU A 546 18.04 -15.33 21.65
CA GLU A 546 17.96 -16.74 21.25
C GLU A 546 17.88 -16.85 19.74
N LEU A 547 16.92 -16.18 19.10
CA LEU A 547 16.79 -16.17 17.64
C LEU A 547 18.07 -15.69 16.95
N ARG A 548 18.72 -14.64 17.47
CA ARG A 548 19.99 -14.14 16.92
C ARG A 548 21.10 -15.19 16.98
N LEU A 549 21.17 -15.95 18.07
CA LEU A 549 22.14 -17.03 18.21
C LEU A 549 21.86 -18.18 17.24
N GLU A 550 20.60 -18.53 17.01
CA GLU A 550 20.20 -19.52 16.00
C GLU A 550 20.58 -19.05 14.59
N VAL A 551 20.33 -17.77 14.24
CA VAL A 551 20.78 -17.18 12.96
C VAL A 551 22.31 -17.24 12.83
N GLU A 552 23.08 -16.94 13.90
CA GLU A 552 24.53 -17.00 13.86
C GLU A 552 25.08 -18.45 13.81
N ALA A 553 24.33 -19.41 14.33
CA ALA A 553 24.67 -20.83 14.21
C ALA A 553 24.46 -21.33 12.78
N GLU A 554 23.34 -20.97 12.14
CA GLU A 554 23.03 -21.40 10.78
C GLU A 554 23.88 -20.68 9.72
N PHE A 555 24.03 -19.36 9.81
CA PHE A 555 24.73 -18.56 8.78
C PHE A 555 26.19 -18.24 9.09
N GLY A 556 26.70 -18.66 10.23
CA GLY A 556 28.12 -18.70 10.56
C GLY A 556 28.83 -17.34 10.69
N LEU A 557 30.08 -17.29 10.25
CA LEU A 557 30.99 -16.16 10.47
C LEU A 557 30.49 -14.87 9.83
N MET A 558 29.87 -14.94 8.63
CA MET A 558 29.39 -13.76 7.92
C MET A 558 28.33 -12.99 8.75
N ALA A 559 27.34 -13.71 9.32
CA ALA A 559 26.33 -13.11 10.16
C ALA A 559 26.93 -12.41 11.38
N ARG A 560 27.96 -13.00 12.01
CA ARG A 560 28.67 -12.41 13.15
C ARG A 560 29.44 -11.14 12.77
N LEU A 561 30.17 -11.15 11.65
CA LEU A 561 30.92 -10.00 11.17
C LEU A 561 30.02 -8.82 10.84
N VAL A 562 28.92 -9.05 10.12
CA VAL A 562 27.96 -8.00 9.79
C VAL A 562 27.29 -7.43 11.05
N ARG A 563 26.96 -8.27 12.04
CA ARG A 563 26.44 -7.80 13.34
C ARG A 563 27.43 -6.86 14.04
N VAL A 564 28.71 -7.24 14.09
CA VAL A 564 29.75 -6.42 14.76
C VAL A 564 29.92 -5.07 14.07
N ALA A 565 29.89 -5.05 12.74
CA ALA A 565 30.05 -3.83 11.95
C ALA A 565 28.80 -2.92 11.96
N LEU A 566 27.61 -3.50 11.68
CA LEU A 566 26.38 -2.74 11.46
C LEU A 566 25.54 -2.58 12.74
N GLY A 567 25.61 -3.52 13.69
CA GLY A 567 24.80 -3.49 14.91
C GLY A 567 24.91 -2.18 15.71
N PRO A 568 26.12 -1.70 16.02
CA PRO A 568 26.31 -0.42 16.73
C PRO A 568 25.71 0.79 15.96
N ILE A 569 25.80 0.77 14.63
CA ILE A 569 25.23 1.82 13.78
C ILE A 569 23.70 1.81 13.91
N LEU A 570 23.06 0.64 13.79
CA LEU A 570 21.61 0.50 13.95
C LEU A 570 21.14 0.86 15.38
N LEU A 571 21.93 0.54 16.39
CA LEU A 571 21.63 0.95 17.76
C LEU A 571 21.67 2.49 17.90
N TRP A 572 22.65 3.13 17.27
CA TRP A 572 22.75 4.60 17.30
C TRP A 572 21.63 5.27 16.50
N THR A 573 21.33 4.79 15.29
CA THR A 573 20.25 5.33 14.46
C THR A 573 18.89 5.16 15.13
N SER A 574 18.63 4.03 15.80
CA SER A 574 17.37 3.81 16.54
C SER A 574 17.18 4.82 17.67
N LYS A 575 18.26 5.16 18.41
CA LYS A 575 18.21 6.21 19.46
C LYS A 575 17.99 7.61 18.88
N ARG A 576 18.52 7.88 17.69
CA ARG A 576 18.28 9.15 16.98
C ARG A 576 16.83 9.21 16.50
N GLU A 577 16.30 8.09 16.04
CA GLU A 577 14.90 7.99 15.61
C GLU A 577 13.92 8.24 16.77
N ASP A 578 14.17 7.69 17.98
CA ASP A 578 13.34 8.02 19.15
C ASP A 578 13.32 9.53 19.46
N ARG A 579 14.49 10.20 19.35
CA ARG A 579 14.54 11.66 19.56
C ARG A 579 13.76 12.41 18.50
N ARG A 580 13.83 11.97 17.24
CA ARG A 580 13.06 12.57 16.15
C ARG A 580 11.55 12.39 16.38
N LEU A 581 11.12 11.19 16.77
CA LEU A 581 9.72 10.89 17.09
C LEU A 581 9.23 11.75 18.26
N ALA A 582 10.04 11.91 19.32
CA ALA A 582 9.71 12.74 20.47
C ALA A 582 9.60 14.25 20.11
N GLN A 583 10.26 14.68 19.04
CA GLN A 583 10.16 16.04 18.51
C GLN A 583 8.99 16.23 17.54
N GLY A 584 8.23 15.16 17.24
CA GLY A 584 7.13 15.20 16.28
C GLY A 584 7.55 15.39 14.82
N ILE A 585 8.83 15.17 14.48
CA ILE A 585 9.31 15.31 13.09
C ILE A 585 8.86 14.10 12.27
N THR A 586 8.10 14.33 11.21
CA THR A 586 7.67 13.29 10.24
C THR A 586 8.54 13.33 8.98
N TYR A 587 8.37 12.34 8.13
CA TYR A 587 8.96 12.29 6.80
C TYR A 587 7.85 12.44 5.76
N GLU A 588 8.02 13.40 4.86
CA GLU A 588 7.17 13.52 3.67
C GLU A 588 7.82 12.81 2.48
N PRO A 589 7.03 12.16 1.62
CA PRO A 589 7.56 11.62 0.37
C PRO A 589 7.96 12.75 -0.58
N PRO A 590 8.87 12.47 -1.54
CA PRO A 590 9.12 13.40 -2.62
C PRO A 590 7.88 13.54 -3.52
N THR A 591 7.73 14.71 -4.14
CA THR A 591 6.74 14.89 -5.21
C THR A 591 7.24 14.19 -6.47
N PHE A 592 6.39 13.39 -7.11
CA PHE A 592 6.66 12.81 -8.43
C PHE A 592 5.85 13.54 -9.50
N VAL A 593 6.51 13.88 -10.60
CA VAL A 593 5.87 14.41 -11.81
C VAL A 593 6.18 13.48 -12.95
N GLU A 594 5.16 12.76 -13.43
CA GLU A 594 5.29 11.81 -14.52
C GLU A 594 4.45 12.28 -15.70
N ARG A 595 5.11 12.53 -16.86
CA ARG A 595 4.44 13.05 -18.06
C ARG A 595 4.45 12.00 -19.13
N HIS A 596 3.28 11.72 -19.70
CA HIS A 596 3.08 10.87 -20.84
C HIS A 596 2.69 11.73 -22.03
N ASN A 597 3.55 11.80 -23.05
CA ASN A 597 3.31 12.51 -24.28
C ASN A 597 3.45 11.57 -25.48
N TRP A 598 2.70 11.84 -26.55
CA TRP A 598 2.83 11.13 -27.81
C TRP A 598 3.68 11.95 -28.77
N VAL A 599 4.68 11.33 -29.36
CA VAL A 599 5.54 11.92 -30.38
C VAL A 599 5.36 11.10 -31.63
N GLU A 600 5.18 11.77 -32.77
CA GLU A 600 5.10 11.14 -34.07
C GLU A 600 6.49 11.16 -34.71
N ASP A 601 6.96 10.00 -35.14
CA ASP A 601 8.22 9.91 -35.89
C ASP A 601 8.01 10.57 -37.28
N SER A 602 8.84 11.53 -37.59
CA SER A 602 8.75 12.27 -38.85
C SER A 602 9.12 11.42 -40.08
N ALA A 603 9.74 10.26 -39.88
CA ALA A 603 10.22 9.41 -40.99
C ALA A 603 9.12 8.46 -41.51
N ASP A 604 8.28 7.92 -40.63
CA ASP A 604 7.26 6.92 -40.99
C ASP A 604 5.85 7.18 -40.39
N GLY A 605 5.68 8.28 -39.68
CA GLY A 605 4.41 8.63 -39.06
C GLY A 605 4.05 7.76 -37.84
N THR A 606 4.98 6.92 -37.35
CA THR A 606 4.75 6.06 -36.22
C THR A 606 4.65 6.90 -34.94
N LYS A 607 3.57 6.70 -34.16
CA LYS A 607 3.41 7.36 -32.86
C LYS A 607 4.00 6.51 -31.76
N PHE A 608 4.85 7.11 -30.93
CA PHE A 608 5.40 6.50 -29.75
C PHE A 608 5.19 7.36 -28.51
N LYS A 609 5.01 6.67 -27.39
CA LYS A 609 4.78 7.30 -26.08
C LYS A 609 6.13 7.63 -25.44
N VAL A 610 6.34 8.90 -25.12
CA VAL A 610 7.50 9.37 -24.36
C VAL A 610 7.07 9.59 -22.91
N VAL A 611 7.77 8.92 -22.00
CA VAL A 611 7.53 9.03 -20.55
C VAL A 611 8.71 9.74 -19.91
N THR A 612 8.43 10.81 -19.16
CA THR A 612 9.43 11.49 -18.33
C THR A 612 8.99 11.45 -16.88
N LEU A 613 9.90 11.03 -15.99
CA LEU A 613 9.67 11.01 -14.55
C LEU A 613 10.68 11.90 -13.85
N THR A 614 10.21 12.90 -13.12
CA THR A 614 11.02 13.75 -12.23
C THR A 614 10.59 13.59 -10.79
N GLN A 615 11.57 13.63 -9.88
CA GLN A 615 11.36 13.49 -8.45
C GLN A 615 11.92 14.73 -7.74
N HIS A 616 11.07 15.40 -6.96
CA HIS A 616 11.43 16.63 -6.26
C HIS A 616 11.46 16.41 -4.76
N GLY A 617 12.64 16.53 -4.17
CA GLY A 617 12.92 16.70 -2.74
C GLY A 617 12.34 15.67 -1.77
N PHE A 618 13.16 15.22 -0.85
CA PHE A 618 12.74 14.47 0.33
C PHE A 618 13.13 15.34 1.54
N ARG A 619 12.15 15.95 2.22
CA ARG A 619 12.41 16.83 3.38
C ARG A 619 11.71 16.27 4.62
N PRO A 620 12.35 16.33 5.82
CA PRO A 620 11.64 16.09 7.06
C PRO A 620 10.64 17.24 7.29
N ALA A 621 9.37 16.89 7.51
CA ALA A 621 8.36 17.83 7.95
C ALA A 621 8.32 17.89 9.49
N LEU A 622 8.09 19.08 10.06
CA LEU A 622 7.82 19.26 11.49
C LEU A 622 6.34 19.02 11.73
N GLN A 623 6.02 18.06 12.58
CA GLN A 623 4.67 17.90 13.13
C GLN A 623 4.47 18.95 14.24
N SER A 624 3.59 19.91 14.02
CA SER A 624 3.17 20.86 15.05
C SER A 624 1.92 20.33 15.75
N ILE A 625 2.04 20.03 17.03
CA ILE A 625 0.89 19.69 17.90
C ILE A 625 0.24 20.97 18.44
N ALA A 626 0.85 22.14 18.26
CA ALA A 626 0.37 23.42 18.74
C ALA A 626 0.67 24.53 17.72
N ALA A 627 -0.37 25.26 17.30
CA ALA A 627 -0.42 26.48 16.49
C ALA A 627 0.31 26.46 15.12
N PRO A 628 -0.24 27.08 14.08
CA PRO A 628 0.39 27.13 12.77
C PRO A 628 1.71 27.91 12.85
N VAL A 629 2.81 27.21 12.64
CA VAL A 629 4.11 27.83 12.41
C VAL A 629 4.17 28.20 10.94
N ALA A 630 4.39 29.47 10.62
CA ALA A 630 4.66 29.91 9.26
C ALA A 630 5.87 29.15 8.71
N TRP A 631 5.70 28.50 7.57
CA TRP A 631 6.75 27.79 6.86
C TRP A 631 7.87 28.77 6.47
N PRO A 632 9.15 28.39 6.60
CA PRO A 632 10.20 29.17 5.97
C PRO A 632 9.97 29.18 4.46
N THR A 633 9.96 30.35 3.85
CA THR A 633 9.97 30.52 2.39
C THR A 633 11.07 29.66 1.79
N GLU A 634 10.73 28.85 0.78
CA GLU A 634 11.66 27.99 0.07
C GLU A 634 12.87 28.81 -0.43
N PRO A 635 14.12 28.32 -0.30
CA PRO A 635 15.20 28.89 -1.08
C PRO A 635 14.90 28.65 -2.56
N GLU A 636 15.04 29.68 -3.36
CA GLU A 636 14.88 29.64 -4.82
C GLU A 636 15.60 28.42 -5.40
N LEU A 637 14.81 27.48 -5.93
CA LEU A 637 15.33 26.38 -6.70
C LEU A 637 15.79 26.94 -8.05
N THR A 638 17.09 26.97 -8.26
CA THR A 638 17.66 27.19 -9.58
C THR A 638 17.09 26.14 -10.52
N VAL A 639 16.27 26.60 -11.46
CA VAL A 639 15.78 25.80 -12.58
C VAL A 639 17.05 25.42 -13.37
N ILE A 640 17.42 24.17 -13.29
CA ILE A 640 18.29 23.59 -14.30
C ILE A 640 17.34 23.28 -15.46
N GLY A 641 17.44 24.13 -16.47
CA GLY A 641 16.71 24.02 -17.71
C GLY A 641 17.09 22.77 -18.51
N ASP A 642 16.10 22.34 -19.30
CA ASP A 642 16.06 21.43 -20.44
C ASP A 642 16.48 19.97 -20.18
#